data_64efa0df187ebbb4a88005347fcceb40
#
_entry.id   64efa0df187ebbb4a88005347fcceb40
#
_cell.length_a   1.000
_cell.length_b   1.000
_cell.length_c   1.000
_cell.angle_alpha   90.00
_cell.angle_beta   90.00
_cell.angle_gamma   90.00
#
_symmetry.space_group_name_H-M   'P 1'
#
loop_
_entity.id
_entity.type
_entity.pdbx_description
1 polymer ?
#
loop_
_entity_poly.entity_id
_entity_poly.type
_entity_poly.pdbx_seq_one_letter_code
_entity_poly.pdbx_strand_id
1 'polypeptide(L)'
;MLHPSITKVLSRQFTLGVWLLASCWFNFARPMGLRAEPASDGQVSGTASVEPIVLFDLTYLFQLNLGDERQRRRFWDESHLVAALEGLVNRTQPRLFIRYLKEPDDFWWGQMTQPGGWLAKRQIVRVGSLDELLKRFRGFFQGAVVWDERVPATANLASTIAGCDDLLPLRFDAQADSLYQHLIAAPGAIPVKVRLLKENGAQLFSGTGLIPGTSMPSSGSAKADAYRWLIEHYVRTGKTNPLWLGYYLDAFWLNCWRAAAPENHTLCNQDFVIAHRGVLFDLGVWDDEVPVDDPKQRLGTDPDTLKGLLRATYDRIHGNGIIQVAGFVPWAYKYTSARSPAWFAGGTHDGVPTEWHYAEILSCFNACMDADALGLGAMANASFYQHYPLAKRYPQNPKPTRANLAAQGLLDAQGRIVPRTYVAFYVGDYDSAAWLYRELPAMWRDPARGQIPLSWAFNPNLCQRFPLGLAWARERRTTNDWFVAGDSGAGYLNPGDLSPPRRFSGLPSGLAVWEQHCLPLYQQWDLTLTGFIIDGDGPQLTAAGLAAYAHFSPDGIVAYQKKYEGVYQGMPYLPMRADLDGTPVEAARAIREQTRDASHHFYVFRSILKTPSWHLAVEQAVRESAGDAIKVVDLYSLLRLVREYETETNAPASWNRSLEH
;
A
#
# COMPACT_ATOMS: atom_id res chain seq x y z
N MET A 1 -17.90 24.45 -3.32
CA MET A 1 -17.02 25.54 -3.83
C MET A 1 -15.67 25.38 -3.18
N LEU A 2 -14.69 24.90 -3.91
CA LEU A 2 -13.33 24.64 -3.42
C LEU A 2 -12.57 25.97 -3.29
N HIS A 3 -11.89 26.16 -2.19
CA HIS A 3 -11.12 27.36 -1.89
C HIS A 3 -9.96 27.51 -2.90
N PRO A 4 -9.71 28.71 -3.47
CA PRO A 4 -8.73 28.92 -4.56
C PRO A 4 -7.26 28.63 -4.20
N SER A 5 -6.94 28.45 -2.93
CA SER A 5 -5.57 28.21 -2.44
C SER A 5 -5.01 26.82 -2.77
N ILE A 6 -5.85 25.81 -2.88
CA ILE A 6 -5.39 24.42 -3.17
C ILE A 6 -4.94 24.29 -4.63
N THR A 7 -5.61 25.02 -5.53
CA THR A 7 -5.33 24.96 -6.97
C THR A 7 -3.98 25.61 -7.35
N LYS A 8 -3.49 26.57 -6.56
CA LYS A 8 -2.21 27.25 -6.83
C LYS A 8 -0.98 26.48 -6.36
N VAL A 9 -1.12 25.68 -5.31
CA VAL A 9 0.00 24.90 -4.77
C VAL A 9 0.36 23.72 -5.70
N LEU A 10 -0.66 23.08 -6.25
CA LEU A 10 -0.45 21.95 -7.16
C LEU A 10 0.11 22.33 -8.54
N SER A 11 -0.13 23.55 -9.02
CA SER A 11 0.32 23.97 -10.37
C SER A 11 1.81 24.33 -10.46
N ARG A 12 2.49 24.64 -9.36
CA ARG A 12 3.93 24.95 -9.35
C ARG A 12 4.83 23.72 -9.17
N GLN A 13 4.31 22.62 -8.67
CA GLN A 13 5.09 21.40 -8.44
C GLN A 13 5.28 20.52 -9.68
N PHE A 14 4.41 20.68 -10.67
CA PHE A 14 4.42 19.82 -11.86
C PHE A 14 5.59 20.02 -12.83
N THR A 15 6.37 21.09 -12.71
CA THR A 15 7.50 21.36 -13.62
C THR A 15 8.84 20.79 -13.14
N LEU A 16 8.94 20.45 -11.86
CA LEU A 16 10.12 19.75 -11.29
C LEU A 16 9.76 18.40 -10.64
N GLY A 17 8.50 18.09 -10.55
CA GLY A 17 7.97 17.07 -9.67
C GLY A 17 7.42 15.80 -10.33
N VAL A 18 7.62 15.57 -11.62
CA VAL A 18 7.31 14.27 -12.26
C VAL A 18 8.10 13.13 -11.59
N TRP A 19 9.10 13.47 -10.81
CA TRP A 19 9.99 12.56 -10.09
C TRP A 19 9.59 12.26 -8.63
N LEU A 20 8.59 12.98 -8.05
CA LEU A 20 8.37 12.93 -6.60
C LEU A 20 6.95 12.60 -6.14
N LEU A 21 6.01 12.39 -7.05
CA LEU A 21 4.62 12.26 -6.62
C LEU A 21 4.01 10.91 -6.83
N ALA A 22 4.79 10.00 -6.57
CA ALA A 22 4.30 8.78 -6.83
C ALA A 22 4.61 7.78 -5.79
N SER A 23 3.90 7.74 -4.76
CA SER A 23 4.01 6.75 -3.76
C SER A 23 2.91 6.62 -2.89
N CYS A 24 2.85 5.49 -2.45
CA CYS A 24 2.41 5.10 -1.20
C CYS A 24 1.73 3.82 -1.22
N TRP A 25 2.12 2.88 -0.36
CA TRP A 25 1.19 2.10 0.27
C TRP A 25 1.37 0.74 0.60
N PHE A 26 0.89 0.29 1.60
CA PHE A 26 0.78 -1.07 1.92
C PHE A 26 0.06 -1.65 3.05
N ASN A 27 -0.17 -2.91 3.09
CA ASN A 27 -0.76 -3.67 3.99
C ASN A 27 -0.90 -5.05 4.23
N PHE A 28 -0.98 -5.75 5.32
CA PHE A 28 -1.39 -7.09 5.50
C PHE A 28 -1.67 -7.77 6.80
N ALA A 29 -2.56 -8.80 6.83
CA ALA A 29 -2.83 -9.71 7.93
C ALA A 29 -2.48 -11.16 7.61
N ARG A 30 -2.04 -11.95 8.56
CA ARG A 30 -1.93 -13.40 8.42
C ARG A 30 -3.32 -14.02 8.36
N PRO A 31 -3.55 -15.08 7.58
CA PRO A 31 -4.74 -15.89 7.75
C PRO A 31 -4.75 -16.46 9.17
N MET A 32 -5.92 -16.44 9.82
CA MET A 32 -6.11 -17.12 11.10
C MET A 32 -5.68 -18.58 10.95
N GLY A 33 -4.66 -18.96 11.70
CA GLY A 33 -4.08 -20.27 11.62
C GLY A 33 -5.08 -21.35 12.03
N LEU A 34 -5.18 -22.37 11.24
CA LEU A 34 -5.52 -23.70 11.74
C LEU A 34 -4.50 -24.02 12.86
N ARG A 35 -5.01 -24.23 14.08
CA ARG A 35 -4.19 -24.69 15.20
C ARG A 35 -3.47 -25.98 14.76
N ALA A 36 -2.18 -25.90 14.61
CA ALA A 36 -1.34 -27.08 14.65
C ALA A 36 -1.23 -27.49 16.13
N GLU A 37 -1.65 -28.70 16.46
CA GLU A 37 -1.35 -29.34 17.73
C GLU A 37 0.16 -29.45 17.92
N PRO A 38 0.69 -29.36 19.15
CA PRO A 38 2.12 -29.49 19.37
C PRO A 38 2.55 -30.92 19.04
N ALA A 39 3.38 -31.07 18.03
CA ALA A 39 4.05 -32.32 17.74
C ALA A 39 4.95 -32.70 18.92
N SER A 40 4.80 -33.92 19.39
CA SER A 40 5.62 -34.57 20.42
C SER A 40 7.11 -34.53 20.05
N ASP A 41 7.94 -34.31 21.06
CA ASP A 41 9.39 -34.41 21.02
C ASP A 41 9.85 -35.76 20.43
N GLY A 42 10.15 -35.78 19.14
CA GLY A 42 10.90 -36.82 18.49
C GLY A 42 12.22 -36.23 18.01
N GLN A 43 13.30 -36.58 18.65
CA GLN A 43 14.65 -36.29 18.16
C GLN A 43 14.82 -36.84 16.76
N VAL A 44 14.79 -35.99 15.74
CA VAL A 44 15.29 -36.30 14.41
C VAL A 44 16.66 -35.66 14.29
N SER A 45 17.69 -36.44 14.56
CA SER A 45 19.07 -36.11 14.22
C SER A 45 19.25 -36.26 12.69
N GLY A 46 19.05 -35.16 12.02
CA GLY A 46 19.41 -34.99 10.62
C GLY A 46 19.61 -33.50 10.40
N THR A 47 20.84 -33.07 10.19
CA THR A 47 21.15 -31.71 9.72
C THR A 47 20.58 -31.58 8.31
N ALA A 48 19.31 -31.19 8.21
CA ALA A 48 18.75 -30.75 6.95
C ALA A 48 19.61 -29.56 6.48
N SER A 49 20.34 -29.74 5.39
CA SER A 49 21.15 -28.67 4.80
C SER A 49 20.22 -27.52 4.45
N VAL A 50 20.41 -26.41 5.11
CA VAL A 50 19.60 -25.21 4.85
C VAL A 50 19.79 -24.81 3.38
N GLU A 51 18.71 -24.84 2.59
CA GLU A 51 18.76 -24.50 1.15
C GLU A 51 19.45 -23.16 0.90
N PRO A 52 20.31 -23.05 -0.10
CA PRO A 52 20.98 -21.79 -0.42
C PRO A 52 19.97 -20.75 -0.91
N ILE A 53 20.29 -19.48 -0.67
CA ILE A 53 19.57 -18.35 -1.29
C ILE A 53 20.16 -18.11 -2.68
N VAL A 54 19.31 -18.05 -3.67
CA VAL A 54 19.66 -17.69 -5.04
C VAL A 54 19.51 -16.19 -5.20
N LEU A 55 20.55 -15.54 -5.71
CA LEU A 55 20.53 -14.13 -6.11
C LEU A 55 20.53 -14.06 -7.64
N PHE A 56 19.51 -13.42 -8.19
CA PHE A 56 19.39 -13.17 -9.62
C PHE A 56 19.33 -11.66 -9.91
N ASP A 57 20.17 -11.17 -10.82
CA ASP A 57 20.29 -9.75 -11.14
C ASP A 57 19.46 -9.42 -12.40
N LEU A 58 18.40 -8.63 -12.23
CA LEU A 58 17.56 -8.10 -13.31
C LEU A 58 17.92 -6.66 -13.71
N THR A 59 18.93 -6.05 -13.10
CA THR A 59 19.25 -4.64 -13.39
C THR A 59 19.70 -4.40 -14.83
N TYR A 60 20.09 -5.44 -15.56
CA TYR A 60 20.39 -5.35 -16.98
C TYR A 60 19.19 -4.92 -17.83
N LEU A 61 17.97 -5.17 -17.38
CA LEU A 61 16.75 -4.75 -18.06
C LEU A 61 16.66 -3.23 -18.19
N PHE A 62 17.18 -2.49 -17.23
CA PHE A 62 17.21 -1.03 -17.26
C PHE A 62 18.21 -0.44 -18.26
N GLN A 63 19.01 -1.26 -18.92
CA GLN A 63 19.87 -0.85 -20.04
C GLN A 63 19.14 -0.93 -21.40
N LEU A 64 17.94 -1.52 -21.43
CA LEU A 64 17.15 -1.66 -22.63
C LEU A 64 16.56 -0.31 -23.05
N ASN A 65 16.51 -0.07 -24.39
CA ASN A 65 15.82 1.09 -24.95
C ASN A 65 14.31 0.84 -25.01
N LEU A 66 13.56 1.38 -24.07
CA LEU A 66 12.12 1.17 -24.00
C LEU A 66 11.33 1.92 -25.08
N GLY A 67 11.97 2.80 -25.85
CA GLY A 67 11.43 3.36 -27.07
C GLY A 67 11.36 2.34 -28.22
N ASP A 68 12.22 1.33 -28.18
CA ASP A 68 12.17 0.18 -29.07
C ASP A 68 11.15 -0.84 -28.59
N GLU A 69 10.17 -1.17 -29.42
CA GLU A 69 9.06 -2.05 -29.05
C GLU A 69 9.54 -3.44 -28.64
N ARG A 70 10.53 -4.01 -29.32
CA ARG A 70 11.07 -5.34 -29.01
C ARG A 70 11.73 -5.36 -27.64
N GLN A 71 12.55 -4.37 -27.33
CA GLN A 71 13.24 -4.27 -26.05
C GLN A 71 12.26 -3.98 -24.93
N ARG A 72 11.23 -3.16 -25.15
CA ARG A 72 10.16 -2.89 -24.20
C ARG A 72 9.36 -4.17 -23.89
N ARG A 73 9.02 -4.98 -24.90
CA ARG A 73 8.37 -6.28 -24.73
C ARG A 73 9.25 -7.25 -23.95
N ARG A 74 10.53 -7.31 -24.26
CA ARG A 74 11.50 -8.12 -23.52
C ARG A 74 11.58 -7.71 -22.06
N PHE A 75 11.64 -6.40 -21.78
CA PHE A 75 11.65 -5.89 -20.40
C PHE A 75 10.44 -6.40 -19.60
N TRP A 76 9.24 -6.24 -20.19
CA TRP A 76 8.01 -6.70 -19.56
C TRP A 76 7.99 -8.22 -19.37
N ASP A 77 8.25 -8.95 -20.42
CA ASP A 77 8.15 -10.43 -20.42
C ASP A 77 9.10 -11.07 -19.40
N GLU A 78 10.36 -10.63 -19.37
CA GLU A 78 11.35 -11.18 -18.44
C GLU A 78 11.08 -10.75 -17.00
N SER A 79 10.74 -9.49 -16.73
CA SER A 79 10.48 -9.01 -15.37
C SER A 79 9.27 -9.71 -14.74
N HIS A 80 8.17 -9.84 -15.48
CA HIS A 80 6.94 -10.45 -14.97
C HIS A 80 7.06 -11.97 -14.83
N LEU A 81 7.76 -12.64 -15.74
CA LEU A 81 8.04 -14.06 -15.62
C LEU A 81 8.89 -14.34 -14.36
N VAL A 82 9.93 -13.53 -14.12
CA VAL A 82 10.82 -13.71 -12.96
C VAL A 82 10.07 -13.39 -11.66
N ALA A 83 9.24 -12.33 -11.62
CA ALA A 83 8.42 -12.04 -10.45
C ALA A 83 7.41 -13.18 -10.15
N ALA A 84 6.85 -13.78 -11.19
CA ALA A 84 5.97 -14.94 -11.00
C ALA A 84 6.74 -16.15 -10.45
N LEU A 85 7.90 -16.45 -11.00
CA LEU A 85 8.77 -17.51 -10.50
C LEU A 85 9.18 -17.24 -9.05
N GLU A 86 9.54 -16.01 -8.73
CA GLU A 86 9.88 -15.59 -7.37
C GLU A 86 8.75 -15.89 -6.38
N GLY A 87 7.52 -15.50 -6.72
CA GLY A 87 6.35 -15.79 -5.90
C GLY A 87 6.11 -17.28 -5.66
N LEU A 88 6.29 -18.10 -6.68
CA LEU A 88 6.15 -19.56 -6.57
C LEU A 88 7.26 -20.16 -5.69
N VAL A 89 8.49 -19.74 -5.88
CA VAL A 89 9.67 -20.29 -5.21
C VAL A 89 9.73 -19.87 -3.74
N ASN A 90 9.36 -18.64 -3.44
CA ASN A 90 9.40 -18.06 -2.08
C ASN A 90 8.15 -18.37 -1.24
N ARG A 91 7.16 -19.09 -1.76
CA ARG A 91 5.87 -19.31 -1.08
C ARG A 91 6.00 -19.85 0.36
N THR A 92 6.93 -20.71 0.63
CA THR A 92 7.07 -21.38 1.93
C THR A 92 8.32 -20.99 2.72
N GLN A 93 9.36 -20.49 2.05
CA GLN A 93 10.60 -20.04 2.65
C GLN A 93 11.39 -19.17 1.66
N PRO A 94 12.32 -18.32 2.11
CA PRO A 94 13.11 -17.47 1.22
C PRO A 94 14.11 -18.34 0.44
N ARG A 95 14.04 -18.30 -0.90
CA ARG A 95 14.93 -19.03 -1.80
C ARG A 95 15.53 -18.18 -2.91
N LEU A 96 14.73 -17.27 -3.47
CA LEU A 96 15.10 -16.42 -4.59
C LEU A 96 14.99 -14.96 -4.21
N PHE A 97 16.10 -14.25 -4.30
CA PHE A 97 16.16 -12.79 -4.18
C PHE A 97 16.49 -12.19 -5.54
N ILE A 98 15.71 -11.21 -5.96
CA ILE A 98 15.87 -10.51 -7.22
C ILE A 98 16.52 -9.15 -6.96
N ARG A 99 17.65 -8.88 -7.59
CA ARG A 99 18.20 -7.54 -7.64
C ARG A 99 17.58 -6.80 -8.82
N TYR A 100 16.66 -5.90 -8.51
CA TYR A 100 15.86 -5.15 -9.48
C TYR A 100 16.18 -3.65 -9.44
N LEU A 101 16.05 -3.02 -8.27
CA LEU A 101 16.43 -1.63 -8.04
C LEU A 101 17.78 -1.59 -7.34
N LYS A 102 18.81 -1.10 -8.05
CA LYS A 102 20.19 -1.20 -7.57
C LYS A 102 20.40 -0.71 -6.13
N GLU A 103 20.05 0.55 -5.84
CA GLU A 103 20.40 1.14 -4.55
C GLU A 103 19.61 0.55 -3.36
N PRO A 104 18.28 0.48 -3.39
CA PRO A 104 17.56 -0.09 -2.25
C PRO A 104 17.82 -1.60 -2.09
N ASP A 105 17.91 -2.37 -3.18
CA ASP A 105 18.21 -3.80 -3.11
C ASP A 105 19.59 -4.05 -2.50
N ASP A 106 20.62 -3.31 -2.94
CA ASP A 106 21.98 -3.44 -2.41
C ASP A 106 22.04 -3.06 -0.92
N PHE A 107 21.31 -2.03 -0.50
CA PHE A 107 21.23 -1.64 0.90
C PHE A 107 20.63 -2.74 1.78
N TRP A 108 19.41 -3.20 1.42
CA TRP A 108 18.72 -4.19 2.24
C TRP A 108 19.38 -5.56 2.17
N TRP A 109 19.93 -5.94 1.03
CA TRP A 109 20.76 -7.12 0.90
C TRP A 109 21.95 -7.06 1.85
N GLY A 110 22.63 -5.92 1.92
CA GLY A 110 23.72 -5.68 2.86
C GLY A 110 23.26 -5.80 4.32
N GLN A 111 22.09 -5.25 4.69
CA GLN A 111 21.52 -5.38 6.04
C GLN A 111 21.23 -6.85 6.40
N MET A 112 20.78 -7.64 5.45
CA MET A 112 20.47 -9.06 5.69
C MET A 112 21.72 -9.94 5.78
N THR A 113 22.76 -9.65 5.01
CA THR A 113 23.94 -10.52 4.87
C THR A 113 25.14 -10.13 5.73
N GLN A 114 25.16 -8.92 6.31
CA GLN A 114 26.21 -8.49 7.24
C GLN A 114 26.29 -9.40 8.48
N PRO A 115 27.42 -9.40 9.22
CA PRO A 115 27.53 -10.16 10.47
C PRO A 115 26.41 -9.84 11.44
N GLY A 116 25.68 -10.87 11.90
CA GLY A 116 24.49 -10.74 12.73
C GLY A 116 23.18 -10.50 11.96
N GLY A 117 23.22 -10.27 10.67
CA GLY A 117 22.04 -10.15 9.83
C GLY A 117 21.31 -11.48 9.62
N TRP A 118 20.07 -11.38 9.18
CA TRP A 118 19.16 -12.52 9.00
C TRP A 118 19.75 -13.65 8.12
N LEU A 119 20.48 -13.28 7.06
CA LEU A 119 21.07 -14.22 6.11
C LEU A 119 22.59 -14.43 6.31
N ALA A 120 23.18 -13.90 7.38
CA ALA A 120 24.64 -13.93 7.60
C ALA A 120 25.28 -15.34 7.54
N LYS A 121 24.51 -16.38 7.82
CA LYS A 121 24.96 -17.79 7.81
C LYS A 121 24.41 -18.60 6.63
N ARG A 122 23.69 -17.95 5.70
CA ARG A 122 23.11 -18.63 4.54
C ARG A 122 24.13 -18.70 3.40
N GLN A 123 24.18 -19.83 2.73
CA GLN A 123 24.90 -19.92 1.47
C GLN A 123 24.19 -19.11 0.39
N ILE A 124 24.94 -18.31 -0.35
CA ILE A 124 24.43 -17.48 -1.44
C ILE A 124 24.96 -18.05 -2.77
N VAL A 125 24.05 -18.29 -3.71
CA VAL A 125 24.37 -18.73 -5.07
C VAL A 125 23.91 -17.66 -6.05
N ARG A 126 24.82 -17.18 -6.90
CA ARG A 126 24.49 -16.25 -7.97
C ARG A 126 24.17 -17.05 -9.24
N VAL A 127 23.12 -16.65 -9.92
CA VAL A 127 22.66 -17.23 -11.19
C VAL A 127 22.85 -16.17 -12.27
N GLY A 128 23.47 -16.55 -13.39
CA GLY A 128 23.90 -15.62 -14.42
C GLY A 128 22.94 -15.46 -15.60
N SER A 129 21.92 -16.32 -15.74
CA SER A 129 21.00 -16.28 -16.86
C SER A 129 19.58 -16.73 -16.47
N LEU A 130 18.60 -16.29 -17.26
CA LEU A 130 17.20 -16.73 -17.08
C LEU A 130 17.06 -18.25 -17.25
N ASP A 131 17.75 -18.85 -18.22
CA ASP A 131 17.69 -20.29 -18.44
C ASP A 131 18.23 -21.08 -17.27
N GLU A 132 19.35 -20.65 -16.69
CA GLU A 132 19.89 -21.25 -15.47
C GLU A 132 18.93 -21.12 -14.30
N LEU A 133 18.28 -19.94 -14.14
CA LEU A 133 17.29 -19.70 -13.12
C LEU A 133 16.07 -20.63 -13.26
N LEU A 134 15.51 -20.72 -14.46
CA LEU A 134 14.37 -21.60 -14.75
C LEU A 134 14.71 -23.07 -14.57
N LYS A 135 15.91 -23.49 -15.01
CA LYS A 135 16.40 -24.86 -14.82
C LYS A 135 16.53 -25.19 -13.33
N ARG A 136 17.08 -24.28 -12.54
CA ARG A 136 17.29 -24.47 -11.10
C ARG A 136 15.95 -24.64 -10.35
N PHE A 137 14.96 -23.87 -10.72
CA PHE A 137 13.65 -23.90 -10.07
C PHE A 137 12.58 -24.67 -10.85
N ARG A 138 13.00 -25.56 -11.76
CA ARG A 138 12.07 -26.32 -12.62
C ARG A 138 11.01 -27.11 -11.84
N GLY A 139 11.28 -27.51 -10.61
CA GLY A 139 10.35 -28.22 -9.73
C GLY A 139 9.25 -27.37 -9.10
N PHE A 140 9.30 -26.03 -9.24
CA PHE A 140 8.35 -25.11 -8.62
C PHE A 140 7.19 -24.68 -9.54
N PHE A 141 7.24 -25.04 -10.81
CA PHE A 141 6.17 -24.77 -11.77
C PHE A 141 5.89 -25.97 -12.66
N GLN A 142 4.62 -26.12 -13.04
CA GLN A 142 4.15 -27.29 -13.83
C GLN A 142 4.10 -27.01 -15.33
N GLY A 143 4.16 -25.77 -15.73
CA GLY A 143 4.02 -25.34 -17.13
C GLY A 143 3.83 -23.83 -17.24
N ALA A 144 3.19 -23.41 -18.32
CA ALA A 144 2.91 -22.01 -18.62
C ALA A 144 1.41 -21.76 -18.80
N VAL A 145 1.01 -20.53 -18.46
CA VAL A 145 -0.24 -19.91 -18.89
C VAL A 145 0.08 -18.85 -19.93
N VAL A 146 -0.51 -18.96 -21.10
CA VAL A 146 -0.24 -18.04 -22.23
C VAL A 146 -1.34 -17.00 -22.36
N TRP A 147 -0.97 -15.71 -22.38
CA TRP A 147 -1.89 -14.60 -22.43
C TRP A 147 -1.78 -13.78 -23.73
N ASP A 148 -2.79 -12.94 -24.02
CA ASP A 148 -2.99 -12.23 -25.25
C ASP A 148 -2.89 -10.71 -25.05
N GLU A 149 -1.85 -10.05 -25.56
CA GLU A 149 -1.66 -8.60 -25.42
C GLU A 149 -2.77 -7.74 -26.05
N ARG A 150 -3.55 -8.30 -26.97
CA ARG A 150 -4.71 -7.61 -27.58
C ARG A 150 -5.87 -7.45 -26.61
N VAL A 151 -5.85 -8.22 -25.50
CA VAL A 151 -6.71 -8.06 -24.34
C VAL A 151 -5.79 -7.94 -23.14
N PRO A 152 -5.26 -6.73 -22.82
CA PRO A 152 -4.22 -6.51 -21.81
C PRO A 152 -4.53 -7.11 -20.44
N ALA A 153 -5.79 -7.09 -20.05
CA ALA A 153 -6.29 -7.72 -18.81
C ALA A 153 -5.87 -9.19 -18.65
N THR A 154 -5.65 -9.91 -19.76
CA THR A 154 -5.23 -11.32 -19.71
C THR A 154 -3.85 -11.50 -19.09
N ALA A 155 -3.01 -10.46 -19.00
CA ALA A 155 -1.74 -10.50 -18.26
C ALA A 155 -1.99 -10.67 -16.75
N ASN A 156 -2.95 -9.94 -16.18
CA ASN A 156 -3.36 -10.06 -14.77
C ASN A 156 -4.03 -11.42 -14.49
N LEU A 157 -4.87 -11.88 -15.43
CA LEU A 157 -5.43 -13.23 -15.35
C LEU A 157 -4.31 -14.28 -15.31
N ALA A 158 -3.34 -14.17 -16.21
CA ALA A 158 -2.23 -15.13 -16.29
C ALA A 158 -1.41 -15.16 -15.01
N SER A 159 -1.12 -13.99 -14.42
CA SER A 159 -0.41 -13.90 -13.14
C SER A 159 -1.22 -14.49 -11.98
N THR A 160 -2.54 -14.30 -11.95
CA THR A 160 -3.45 -14.94 -10.98
C THR A 160 -3.44 -16.46 -11.14
N ILE A 161 -3.60 -16.94 -12.35
CA ILE A 161 -3.57 -18.37 -12.68
C ILE A 161 -2.21 -18.99 -12.36
N ALA A 162 -1.13 -18.25 -12.63
CA ALA A 162 0.22 -18.68 -12.27
C ALA A 162 0.35 -18.98 -10.79
N GLY A 163 -0.17 -18.09 -9.93
CA GLY A 163 -0.19 -18.31 -8.49
C GLY A 163 -1.07 -19.47 -8.03
N CYS A 164 -2.23 -19.67 -8.67
CA CYS A 164 -3.19 -20.71 -8.30
C CYS A 164 -2.79 -22.10 -8.75
N ASP A 165 -2.30 -22.22 -9.97
CA ASP A 165 -2.07 -23.51 -10.65
C ASP A 165 -0.56 -23.81 -10.83
N ASP A 166 0.34 -23.07 -10.15
CA ASP A 166 1.80 -23.20 -10.20
C ASP A 166 2.35 -23.16 -11.64
N LEU A 167 2.02 -22.09 -12.38
CA LEU A 167 2.40 -21.88 -13.76
C LEU A 167 3.25 -20.62 -13.94
N LEU A 168 3.91 -20.48 -15.09
CA LEU A 168 4.60 -19.26 -15.49
C LEU A 168 3.75 -18.45 -16.49
N PRO A 169 3.53 -17.15 -16.31
CA PRO A 169 2.80 -16.33 -17.26
C PRO A 169 3.68 -15.98 -18.46
N LEU A 170 3.23 -16.28 -19.67
CA LEU A 170 3.94 -15.99 -20.90
C LEU A 170 3.04 -15.22 -21.87
N ARG A 171 3.52 -14.11 -22.41
CA ARG A 171 2.85 -13.39 -23.49
C ARG A 171 2.96 -14.21 -24.78
N PHE A 172 1.86 -14.38 -25.50
CA PHE A 172 1.89 -14.96 -26.84
C PHE A 172 2.63 -13.99 -27.79
N ASP A 173 3.70 -14.47 -28.39
CA ASP A 173 4.46 -13.75 -29.39
C ASP A 173 5.04 -14.71 -30.42
N ALA A 174 4.62 -14.55 -31.67
CA ALA A 174 5.06 -15.40 -32.78
C ALA A 174 6.46 -15.04 -33.33
N GLN A 175 7.08 -13.95 -32.86
CA GLN A 175 8.42 -13.55 -33.29
C GLN A 175 9.46 -14.57 -32.85
N ALA A 176 10.35 -14.96 -33.76
CA ALA A 176 11.31 -16.04 -33.53
C ALA A 176 12.26 -15.82 -32.35
N ASP A 177 12.54 -14.55 -32.01
CA ASP A 177 13.42 -14.13 -30.93
C ASP A 177 12.66 -13.73 -29.63
N SER A 178 11.37 -14.01 -29.59
CA SER A 178 10.54 -13.74 -28.39
C SER A 178 10.84 -14.72 -27.26
N LEU A 179 10.59 -14.29 -26.03
CA LEU A 179 10.66 -15.16 -24.84
C LEU A 179 9.69 -16.36 -24.98
N TYR A 180 8.51 -16.13 -25.56
CA TYR A 180 7.54 -17.19 -25.85
C TYR A 180 8.14 -18.29 -26.74
N GLN A 181 8.74 -17.93 -27.88
CA GLN A 181 9.35 -18.88 -28.78
C GLN A 181 10.53 -19.61 -28.13
N HIS A 182 11.35 -18.86 -27.39
CA HIS A 182 12.48 -19.44 -26.67
C HIS A 182 12.06 -20.52 -25.67
N LEU A 183 10.99 -20.28 -24.90
CA LEU A 183 10.58 -21.17 -23.81
C LEU A 183 9.59 -22.28 -24.23
N ILE A 184 8.84 -22.08 -25.31
CA ILE A 184 7.77 -23.01 -25.72
C ILE A 184 8.15 -23.85 -26.94
N ALA A 185 8.92 -23.29 -27.90
CA ALA A 185 9.27 -23.97 -29.14
C ALA A 185 10.61 -24.75 -29.08
N ALA A 186 11.44 -24.50 -28.08
CA ALA A 186 12.76 -25.12 -27.95
C ALA A 186 12.70 -26.58 -27.44
N PRO A 187 13.75 -27.40 -27.68
CA PRO A 187 13.88 -28.71 -27.04
C PRO A 187 13.89 -28.60 -25.52
N GLY A 188 13.04 -29.36 -24.84
CA GLY A 188 12.82 -29.23 -23.39
C GLY A 188 11.84 -28.14 -22.99
N ALA A 189 11.02 -27.69 -23.92
CA ALA A 189 10.01 -26.65 -23.76
C ALA A 189 9.14 -26.79 -22.51
N ILE A 190 8.74 -25.64 -21.99
CA ILE A 190 7.76 -25.55 -20.91
C ILE A 190 6.38 -25.89 -21.48
N PRO A 191 5.67 -26.91 -20.95
CA PRO A 191 4.36 -27.28 -21.49
C PRO A 191 3.33 -26.17 -21.21
N VAL A 192 2.57 -25.81 -22.22
CA VAL A 192 1.44 -24.87 -22.06
C VAL A 192 0.27 -25.61 -21.42
N LYS A 193 -0.20 -25.16 -20.27
CA LYS A 193 -1.30 -25.75 -19.51
C LYS A 193 -2.61 -24.96 -19.68
N VAL A 194 -2.50 -23.63 -19.80
CA VAL A 194 -3.66 -22.75 -19.95
C VAL A 194 -3.37 -21.77 -21.11
N ARG A 195 -4.38 -21.51 -21.93
CA ARG A 195 -4.33 -20.48 -22.97
C ARG A 195 -5.47 -19.49 -22.78
N LEU A 196 -5.15 -18.22 -22.70
CA LEU A 196 -6.11 -17.09 -22.67
C LEU A 196 -6.33 -16.52 -24.10
N LEU A 197 -6.03 -17.30 -25.09
CA LEU A 197 -6.32 -17.10 -26.51
C LEU A 197 -6.69 -18.45 -27.14
N LYS A 198 -7.38 -18.44 -28.28
CA LYS A 198 -7.77 -19.65 -29.00
C LYS A 198 -6.55 -20.32 -29.65
N GLU A 199 -6.64 -21.61 -29.93
CA GLU A 199 -5.54 -22.38 -30.54
C GLU A 199 -5.08 -21.81 -31.88
N ASN A 200 -6.00 -21.27 -32.68
CA ASN A 200 -5.70 -20.59 -33.94
C ASN A 200 -5.14 -19.17 -33.76
N GLY A 201 -4.80 -18.77 -32.55
CA GLY A 201 -4.29 -17.44 -32.24
C GLY A 201 -5.35 -16.32 -32.18
N ALA A 202 -6.63 -16.61 -32.37
CA ALA A 202 -7.68 -15.60 -32.23
C ALA A 202 -7.93 -15.26 -30.74
N GLN A 203 -8.50 -14.07 -30.49
CA GLN A 203 -8.86 -13.64 -29.14
C GLN A 203 -9.86 -14.61 -28.50
N LEU A 204 -9.63 -14.98 -27.24
CA LEU A 204 -10.58 -15.75 -26.45
C LEU A 204 -11.73 -14.85 -25.98
N PHE A 205 -11.41 -13.68 -25.47
CA PHE A 205 -12.37 -12.66 -25.03
C PHE A 205 -12.55 -11.63 -26.14
N SER A 206 -13.75 -11.56 -26.72
CA SER A 206 -14.05 -10.71 -27.87
C SER A 206 -14.97 -9.53 -27.55
N GLY A 207 -15.53 -9.47 -26.35
CA GLY A 207 -16.57 -8.49 -26.00
C GLY A 207 -17.91 -8.79 -26.69
N THR A 208 -18.14 -10.01 -27.18
CA THR A 208 -19.39 -10.38 -27.88
C THR A 208 -19.79 -11.82 -27.58
N GLY A 209 -21.10 -12.12 -27.72
CA GLY A 209 -21.62 -13.47 -27.52
C GLY A 209 -21.71 -13.88 -26.06
N LEU A 210 -21.19 -15.05 -25.73
CA LEU A 210 -21.09 -15.55 -24.32
C LEU A 210 -19.64 -15.48 -23.85
N ILE A 211 -19.47 -15.27 -22.57
CA ILE A 211 -18.16 -15.38 -21.91
C ILE A 211 -17.71 -16.85 -22.01
N PRO A 212 -16.49 -17.13 -22.49
CA PRO A 212 -16.02 -18.48 -22.79
C PRO A 212 -16.21 -19.47 -21.64
N GLY A 213 -16.82 -20.64 -21.94
CA GLY A 213 -17.03 -21.68 -20.93
C GLY A 213 -18.11 -21.37 -19.87
N THR A 214 -18.92 -20.30 -20.08
CA THR A 214 -20.02 -19.92 -19.21
C THR A 214 -21.33 -19.75 -19.99
N SER A 215 -22.45 -19.63 -19.28
CA SER A 215 -23.75 -19.24 -19.82
C SER A 215 -23.98 -17.72 -19.77
N MET A 216 -23.02 -16.94 -19.29
CA MET A 216 -23.14 -15.49 -19.12
C MET A 216 -22.97 -14.76 -20.45
N PRO A 217 -23.85 -13.81 -20.79
CA PRO A 217 -23.63 -12.95 -21.93
C PRO A 217 -22.41 -12.05 -21.70
N SER A 218 -21.74 -11.72 -22.79
CA SER A 218 -20.67 -10.72 -22.80
C SER A 218 -21.16 -9.38 -22.26
N SER A 219 -20.31 -8.69 -21.56
CA SER A 219 -20.53 -7.32 -21.10
C SER A 219 -20.47 -6.27 -22.21
N GLY A 220 -19.98 -6.65 -23.38
CA GLY A 220 -19.59 -5.74 -24.44
C GLY A 220 -18.13 -5.30 -24.39
N SER A 221 -17.38 -5.74 -23.37
CA SER A 221 -15.98 -5.42 -23.11
C SER A 221 -15.17 -6.71 -23.01
N ALA A 222 -14.15 -6.86 -23.84
CA ALA A 222 -13.23 -8.00 -23.76
C ALA A 222 -12.47 -8.03 -22.42
N LYS A 223 -12.11 -6.87 -21.89
CA LYS A 223 -11.46 -6.67 -20.59
C LYS A 223 -12.35 -7.16 -19.46
N ALA A 224 -13.57 -6.63 -19.36
CA ALA A 224 -14.49 -6.99 -18.30
C ALA A 224 -14.93 -8.48 -18.39
N ASP A 225 -15.10 -9.02 -19.58
CA ASP A 225 -15.40 -10.43 -19.80
C ASP A 225 -14.27 -11.33 -19.29
N ALA A 226 -13.00 -10.94 -19.48
CA ALA A 226 -11.86 -11.66 -18.95
C ALA A 226 -11.88 -11.71 -17.41
N TYR A 227 -12.12 -10.58 -16.73
CA TYR A 227 -12.24 -10.57 -15.27
C TYR A 227 -13.47 -11.33 -14.76
N ARG A 228 -14.63 -11.23 -15.43
CA ARG A 228 -15.82 -12.01 -15.07
C ARG A 228 -15.58 -13.49 -15.22
N TRP A 229 -14.86 -13.91 -16.27
CA TRP A 229 -14.41 -15.28 -16.42
C TRP A 229 -13.51 -15.73 -15.26
N LEU A 230 -12.56 -14.89 -14.85
CA LEU A 230 -11.67 -15.18 -13.71
C LEU A 230 -12.47 -15.33 -12.40
N ILE A 231 -13.45 -14.46 -12.17
CA ILE A 231 -14.33 -14.54 -11.00
C ILE A 231 -15.03 -15.88 -10.94
N GLU A 232 -15.62 -16.33 -12.05
CA GLU A 232 -16.38 -17.59 -12.08
C GLU A 232 -15.47 -18.82 -11.95
N HIS A 233 -14.31 -18.84 -12.62
CA HIS A 233 -13.47 -20.04 -12.69
C HIS A 233 -12.44 -20.14 -11.55
N TYR A 234 -12.10 -19.04 -10.90
CA TYR A 234 -11.05 -19.04 -9.89
C TYR A 234 -11.52 -18.50 -8.53
N VAL A 235 -12.21 -17.36 -8.48
CA VAL A 235 -12.64 -16.77 -7.20
C VAL A 235 -13.76 -17.61 -6.58
N ARG A 236 -14.87 -17.79 -7.30
CA ARG A 236 -16.04 -18.52 -6.80
C ARG A 236 -15.77 -20.00 -6.54
N THR A 237 -14.86 -20.61 -7.30
CA THR A 237 -14.45 -21.99 -7.11
C THR A 237 -13.50 -22.21 -5.94
N GLY A 238 -12.98 -21.15 -5.34
CA GLY A 238 -12.07 -21.22 -4.19
C GLY A 238 -10.61 -21.55 -4.54
N LYS A 239 -10.20 -21.40 -5.77
CA LYS A 239 -8.80 -21.56 -6.17
C LYS A 239 -7.94 -20.40 -5.69
N THR A 240 -8.50 -19.19 -5.60
CA THR A 240 -7.81 -18.01 -5.10
C THR A 240 -7.93 -17.86 -3.58
N ASN A 241 -6.95 -17.22 -2.98
CA ASN A 241 -7.03 -16.77 -1.60
C ASN A 241 -7.89 -15.49 -1.52
N PRO A 242 -9.03 -15.51 -0.84
CA PRO A 242 -9.96 -14.39 -0.83
C PRO A 242 -9.51 -13.20 0.04
N LEU A 243 -8.41 -13.31 0.76
CA LEU A 243 -7.86 -12.20 1.54
C LEU A 243 -6.93 -11.29 0.73
N TRP A 244 -6.54 -11.71 -0.50
CA TRP A 244 -5.50 -11.07 -1.25
C TRP A 244 -5.92 -10.68 -2.65
N LEU A 245 -5.98 -9.39 -2.90
CA LEU A 245 -6.11 -8.81 -4.22
C LEU A 245 -4.87 -7.94 -4.51
N GLY A 246 -4.58 -7.71 -5.78
CA GLY A 246 -3.57 -6.77 -6.21
C GLY A 246 -4.11 -5.89 -7.32
N TYR A 247 -4.18 -4.58 -7.09
CA TYR A 247 -4.42 -3.62 -8.15
C TYR A 247 -3.12 -3.44 -8.93
N TYR A 248 -3.11 -3.87 -10.17
CA TYR A 248 -1.90 -3.82 -10.97
C TYR A 248 -2.20 -3.47 -12.41
N LEU A 249 -1.55 -2.44 -12.93
CA LEU A 249 -1.68 -2.09 -14.33
C LEU A 249 -1.28 -3.27 -15.21
N ASP A 250 -2.19 -3.68 -16.06
CA ASP A 250 -2.01 -4.79 -16.98
C ASP A 250 -1.08 -4.46 -18.15
N ALA A 251 -1.04 -5.33 -19.16
CA ALA A 251 -0.17 -5.18 -20.32
C ALA A 251 -0.50 -3.97 -21.23
N PHE A 252 -1.44 -3.11 -20.87
CA PHE A 252 -1.67 -1.83 -21.54
C PHE A 252 -0.38 -1.01 -21.70
N TRP A 253 0.55 -1.12 -20.73
CA TRP A 253 1.85 -0.48 -20.75
C TRP A 253 2.71 -0.85 -21.96
N LEU A 254 2.56 -2.03 -22.51
CA LEU A 254 3.29 -2.43 -23.71
C LEU A 254 3.08 -1.46 -24.88
N ASN A 255 1.93 -0.79 -24.89
CA ASN A 255 1.56 0.17 -25.92
C ASN A 255 1.69 1.64 -25.47
N CYS A 256 2.06 1.88 -24.22
CA CYS A 256 2.11 3.20 -23.60
C CYS A 256 3.52 3.57 -23.10
N TRP A 257 4.55 3.24 -23.84
CA TRP A 257 5.96 3.38 -23.46
C TRP A 257 6.37 4.78 -22.99
N ARG A 258 5.68 5.83 -23.41
CA ARG A 258 5.97 7.21 -22.95
C ARG A 258 5.57 7.45 -21.50
N ALA A 259 4.59 6.71 -21.03
CA ALA A 259 4.25 6.69 -19.62
C ALA A 259 5.19 5.79 -18.83
N ALA A 260 5.84 4.90 -19.52
CA ALA A 260 6.67 3.88 -18.96
C ALA A 260 8.13 4.34 -18.93
N ALA A 261 8.44 5.34 -18.12
CA ALA A 261 9.84 5.60 -17.77
C ALA A 261 10.40 4.37 -17.01
N PRO A 262 11.71 4.07 -17.12
CA PRO A 262 12.27 2.88 -16.48
C PRO A 262 11.95 2.74 -14.99
N GLU A 263 11.91 3.84 -14.28
CA GLU A 263 11.51 3.92 -12.87
C GLU A 263 10.03 3.58 -12.62
N ASN A 264 9.22 3.62 -13.64
CA ASN A 264 7.80 3.32 -13.59
C ASN A 264 7.48 1.90 -14.03
N HIS A 265 8.50 1.13 -14.39
CA HIS A 265 8.32 -0.25 -14.77
C HIS A 265 8.41 -1.09 -13.55
N THR A 266 7.44 -1.85 -13.34
CA THR A 266 7.16 -2.04 -12.00
C THR A 266 6.83 -3.43 -11.73
N LEU A 267 7.77 -4.03 -11.11
CA LEU A 267 7.44 -5.08 -10.20
C LEU A 267 6.99 -4.42 -8.89
N CYS A 268 5.74 -4.56 -8.55
CA CYS A 268 5.21 -4.07 -7.31
C CYS A 268 4.38 -5.14 -6.65
N ASN A 269 5.05 -6.00 -5.89
CA ASN A 269 4.44 -7.08 -5.11
C ASN A 269 3.67 -8.16 -5.90
N GLN A 270 3.86 -8.28 -7.20
CA GLN A 270 3.29 -9.39 -7.97
C GLN A 270 3.74 -10.72 -7.40
N ASP A 271 5.02 -10.84 -7.07
CA ASP A 271 5.61 -11.99 -6.42
C ASP A 271 4.86 -12.38 -5.15
N PHE A 272 4.50 -11.40 -4.31
CA PHE A 272 3.76 -11.64 -3.08
C PHE A 272 2.32 -12.09 -3.35
N VAL A 273 1.61 -11.41 -4.24
CA VAL A 273 0.22 -11.76 -4.60
C VAL A 273 0.18 -13.16 -5.21
N ILE A 274 1.13 -13.51 -6.06
CA ILE A 274 1.30 -14.84 -6.66
C ILE A 274 1.62 -15.88 -5.59
N ALA A 275 2.54 -15.61 -4.67
CA ALA A 275 2.87 -16.49 -3.56
C ALA A 275 1.64 -16.84 -2.72
N HIS A 276 0.77 -15.88 -2.52
CA HIS A 276 -0.46 -16.03 -1.74
C HIS A 276 -1.68 -16.49 -2.54
N ARG A 277 -1.54 -16.77 -3.85
CA ARG A 277 -2.67 -17.13 -4.73
C ARG A 277 -3.75 -16.07 -4.76
N GLY A 278 -3.36 -14.80 -4.67
CA GLY A 278 -4.27 -13.66 -4.76
C GLY A 278 -4.72 -13.38 -6.19
N VAL A 279 -5.68 -12.47 -6.35
CA VAL A 279 -6.18 -12.03 -7.65
C VAL A 279 -5.53 -10.71 -8.03
N LEU A 280 -4.93 -10.66 -9.20
CA LEU A 280 -4.46 -9.43 -9.82
C LEU A 280 -5.52 -8.86 -10.76
N PHE A 281 -5.76 -7.54 -10.69
CA PHE A 281 -6.77 -6.87 -11.50
C PHE A 281 -6.39 -5.43 -11.83
N ASP A 282 -7.06 -4.89 -12.86
CA ASP A 282 -6.93 -3.51 -13.32
C ASP A 282 -8.31 -3.04 -13.83
N LEU A 283 -9.09 -2.42 -12.96
CA LEU A 283 -10.46 -1.99 -13.23
C LEU A 283 -10.64 -0.53 -12.79
N GLY A 284 -11.30 0.28 -13.61
CA GLY A 284 -11.67 1.65 -13.29
C GLY A 284 -12.75 1.73 -12.22
N VAL A 285 -12.89 2.90 -11.61
CA VAL A 285 -13.77 3.11 -10.44
C VAL A 285 -14.97 4.01 -10.71
N TRP A 286 -14.93 4.81 -11.78
CA TRP A 286 -15.96 5.80 -12.08
C TRP A 286 -17.06 5.26 -12.98
N ASP A 287 -18.31 5.51 -12.60
CA ASP A 287 -19.50 5.08 -13.38
C ASP A 287 -19.77 5.98 -14.59
N ASP A 288 -19.21 7.17 -14.65
CA ASP A 288 -19.44 8.22 -15.65
C ASP A 288 -18.35 8.37 -16.69
N GLU A 289 -17.33 7.51 -16.66
CA GLU A 289 -16.28 7.48 -17.68
C GLU A 289 -15.93 6.04 -18.12
N VAL A 290 -15.24 5.94 -19.24
CA VAL A 290 -14.69 4.68 -19.73
C VAL A 290 -13.17 4.70 -19.63
N PRO A 291 -12.52 3.56 -19.35
CA PRO A 291 -11.07 3.51 -19.26
C PRO A 291 -10.41 3.66 -20.65
N VAL A 292 -9.21 4.20 -20.65
CA VAL A 292 -8.42 4.45 -21.88
C VAL A 292 -8.12 3.17 -22.64
N ASP A 293 -7.93 2.07 -21.96
CA ASP A 293 -7.62 0.77 -22.56
C ASP A 293 -8.84 0.05 -23.15
N ASP A 294 -10.04 0.50 -22.84
CA ASP A 294 -11.27 -0.03 -23.42
C ASP A 294 -12.34 1.09 -23.63
N PRO A 295 -12.05 2.06 -24.52
CA PRO A 295 -12.89 3.25 -24.68
C PRO A 295 -14.27 2.98 -25.33
N LYS A 296 -14.52 1.75 -25.75
CA LYS A 296 -15.81 1.35 -26.36
C LYS A 296 -16.73 0.61 -25.40
N GLN A 297 -16.29 0.32 -24.19
CA GLN A 297 -17.15 -0.32 -23.22
C GLN A 297 -18.31 0.61 -22.82
N ARG A 298 -19.41 0.01 -22.33
CA ARG A 298 -20.51 0.78 -21.76
C ARG A 298 -20.04 1.40 -20.43
N LEU A 299 -20.49 2.63 -20.17
CA LEU A 299 -20.30 3.31 -18.88
C LEU A 299 -20.67 2.39 -17.71
N GLY A 300 -19.91 2.43 -16.64
CA GLY A 300 -20.10 1.63 -15.45
C GLY A 300 -19.60 0.17 -15.56
N THR A 301 -19.12 -0.31 -16.72
CA THR A 301 -18.73 -1.72 -16.90
C THR A 301 -17.54 -2.11 -16.02
N ASP A 302 -16.50 -1.29 -15.93
CA ASP A 302 -15.34 -1.54 -15.06
C ASP A 302 -15.72 -1.52 -13.57
N PRO A 303 -16.35 -0.44 -13.03
CA PRO A 303 -16.72 -0.41 -11.62
C PRO A 303 -17.75 -1.48 -11.23
N ASP A 304 -18.66 -1.89 -12.13
CA ASP A 304 -19.54 -3.02 -11.87
C ASP A 304 -18.78 -4.35 -11.79
N THR A 305 -17.77 -4.51 -12.62
CA THR A 305 -16.92 -5.70 -12.60
C THR A 305 -16.04 -5.71 -11.33
N LEU A 306 -15.52 -4.56 -10.90
CA LEU A 306 -14.80 -4.40 -9.63
C LEU A 306 -15.71 -4.75 -8.43
N LYS A 307 -16.90 -4.18 -8.37
CA LYS A 307 -17.90 -4.50 -7.32
C LYS A 307 -18.26 -5.99 -7.32
N GLY A 308 -18.35 -6.59 -8.51
CA GLY A 308 -18.56 -8.04 -8.67
C GLY A 308 -17.40 -8.90 -8.13
N LEU A 309 -16.14 -8.50 -8.37
CA LEU A 309 -14.95 -9.13 -7.81
C LEU A 309 -14.94 -9.03 -6.28
N LEU A 310 -15.12 -7.83 -5.75
CA LEU A 310 -15.14 -7.57 -4.31
C LEU A 310 -16.26 -8.36 -3.61
N ARG A 311 -17.46 -8.42 -4.22
CA ARG A 311 -18.58 -9.21 -3.69
C ARG A 311 -18.27 -10.69 -3.66
N ALA A 312 -17.73 -11.26 -4.76
CA ALA A 312 -17.38 -12.66 -4.82
C ALA A 312 -16.29 -13.01 -3.78
N THR A 313 -15.34 -12.10 -3.56
CA THR A 313 -14.28 -12.25 -2.57
C THR A 313 -14.83 -12.17 -1.14
N TYR A 314 -15.68 -11.18 -0.86
CA TYR A 314 -16.37 -11.03 0.42
C TYR A 314 -17.21 -12.28 0.78
N ASP A 315 -17.98 -12.79 -0.18
CA ASP A 315 -18.81 -13.98 0.01
C ASP A 315 -17.97 -15.20 0.37
N ARG A 316 -16.74 -15.31 -0.16
CA ARG A 316 -15.81 -16.41 0.13
C ARG A 316 -15.28 -16.40 1.58
N ILE A 317 -15.13 -15.23 2.18
CA ILE A 317 -14.75 -15.09 3.60
C ILE A 317 -15.95 -14.93 4.52
N HIS A 318 -17.15 -14.97 3.99
CA HIS A 318 -18.40 -14.76 4.76
C HIS A 318 -18.37 -13.48 5.61
N GLY A 319 -17.69 -12.45 5.12
CA GLY A 319 -17.50 -11.18 5.83
C GLY A 319 -16.59 -11.23 7.06
N ASN A 320 -15.94 -12.35 7.36
CA ASN A 320 -15.13 -12.57 8.56
C ASN A 320 -13.64 -12.19 8.39
N GLY A 321 -13.32 -11.22 7.56
CA GLY A 321 -11.96 -10.74 7.35
C GLY A 321 -11.92 -9.42 6.60
N ILE A 322 -10.77 -8.78 6.63
CA ILE A 322 -10.48 -7.62 5.79
C ILE A 322 -9.78 -8.12 4.53
N ILE A 323 -10.39 -7.84 3.38
CA ILE A 323 -9.78 -8.08 2.06
C ILE A 323 -8.71 -7.03 1.86
N GLN A 324 -7.53 -7.46 1.46
CA GLN A 324 -6.40 -6.57 1.33
C GLN A 324 -6.01 -6.44 -0.13
N VAL A 325 -6.06 -5.22 -0.61
CA VAL A 325 -5.76 -4.88 -1.99
C VAL A 325 -4.39 -4.21 -2.06
N ALA A 326 -3.42 -4.93 -2.58
CA ALA A 326 -2.12 -4.35 -2.87
C ALA A 326 -2.23 -3.42 -4.09
N GLY A 327 -2.01 -2.12 -3.87
CA GLY A 327 -2.06 -1.12 -4.93
C GLY A 327 -3.37 -0.36 -5.05
N PHE A 328 -3.33 0.74 -5.78
CA PHE A 328 -4.45 1.63 -6.01
C PHE A 328 -4.48 2.19 -7.45
N VAL A 329 -5.55 2.88 -7.78
CA VAL A 329 -5.72 3.53 -9.09
C VAL A 329 -4.63 4.58 -9.30
N PRO A 330 -3.78 4.44 -10.31
CA PRO A 330 -2.65 5.35 -10.51
C PRO A 330 -3.09 6.75 -10.91
N TRP A 331 -2.56 7.75 -10.24
CA TRP A 331 -2.96 9.16 -10.37
C TRP A 331 -2.72 9.79 -11.73
N ALA A 332 -1.73 9.34 -12.46
CA ALA A 332 -1.24 10.03 -13.64
C ALA A 332 -1.43 9.22 -14.92
N TYR A 333 -2.19 8.12 -14.84
CA TYR A 333 -2.21 7.18 -15.94
C TYR A 333 -3.64 6.75 -16.27
N LYS A 334 -3.89 5.52 -16.46
CA LYS A 334 -5.03 4.90 -17.10
C LYS A 334 -6.44 5.38 -16.67
N TYR A 335 -6.63 5.79 -15.42
CA TYR A 335 -7.95 6.06 -14.85
C TYR A 335 -8.07 7.41 -14.16
N THR A 336 -7.10 8.26 -14.31
CA THR A 336 -7.14 9.61 -13.75
C THR A 336 -6.70 10.61 -14.77
N SER A 337 -7.31 11.56 -14.81
CA SER A 337 -7.32 12.94 -14.77
C SER A 337 -6.94 13.77 -15.95
N ALA A 338 -7.70 14.84 -16.05
CA ALA A 338 -7.40 16.08 -16.73
C ALA A 338 -5.94 16.60 -16.58
N ARG A 339 -5.16 16.10 -15.66
CA ARG A 339 -3.76 16.50 -15.42
C ARG A 339 -2.73 15.54 -15.99
N SER A 340 -3.17 14.42 -16.52
CA SER A 340 -2.27 13.54 -17.25
C SER A 340 -1.68 14.26 -18.45
N PRO A 341 -0.44 13.96 -18.86
CA PRO A 341 0.10 14.46 -20.11
C PRO A 341 -0.89 14.27 -21.24
N ALA A 342 -0.99 15.21 -22.16
CA ALA A 342 -2.01 15.25 -23.24
C ALA A 342 -2.07 13.97 -24.09
N TRP A 343 -1.02 13.15 -24.10
CA TRP A 343 -0.95 11.87 -24.79
C TRP A 343 -1.58 10.70 -24.00
N PHE A 344 -2.09 11.00 -22.80
CA PHE A 344 -2.70 10.03 -21.89
C PHE A 344 -4.06 10.52 -21.39
N ALA A 345 -4.78 11.26 -22.22
CA ALA A 345 -6.09 11.81 -21.86
C ALA A 345 -7.12 10.68 -21.70
N GLY A 346 -7.33 10.20 -20.51
CA GLY A 346 -8.25 9.10 -20.26
C GLY A 346 -9.39 9.40 -19.31
N GLY A 347 -9.21 10.26 -18.33
CA GLY A 347 -10.20 10.49 -17.31
C GLY A 347 -10.56 11.96 -17.12
N THR A 348 -11.73 12.22 -16.56
CA THR A 348 -12.23 13.54 -16.18
C THR A 348 -12.01 13.85 -14.71
N HIS A 349 -11.73 12.84 -13.90
CA HIS A 349 -11.54 12.95 -12.45
C HIS A 349 -10.07 13.11 -12.08
N ASP A 350 -9.78 13.92 -11.07
CA ASP A 350 -8.42 14.12 -10.54
C ASP A 350 -7.95 12.90 -9.72
N GLY A 351 -6.64 12.80 -9.52
CA GLY A 351 -5.98 11.67 -8.85
C GLY A 351 -6.48 11.44 -7.43
N VAL A 352 -6.44 12.46 -6.57
CA VAL A 352 -6.85 12.35 -5.16
C VAL A 352 -8.34 12.01 -5.01
N PRO A 353 -9.29 12.66 -5.71
CA PRO A 353 -10.69 12.24 -5.70
C PRO A 353 -10.88 10.79 -6.18
N THR A 354 -10.12 10.35 -7.17
CA THR A 354 -10.21 8.96 -7.68
C THR A 354 -9.74 7.96 -6.62
N GLU A 355 -8.66 8.24 -5.92
CA GLU A 355 -8.16 7.44 -4.80
C GLU A 355 -9.19 7.35 -3.67
N TRP A 356 -9.80 8.48 -3.29
CA TRP A 356 -10.83 8.49 -2.24
C TRP A 356 -12.07 7.69 -2.64
N HIS A 357 -12.54 7.87 -3.87
CA HIS A 357 -13.67 7.10 -4.38
C HIS A 357 -13.39 5.60 -4.43
N TYR A 358 -12.16 5.22 -4.81
CA TYR A 358 -11.73 3.83 -4.75
C TYR A 358 -11.76 3.29 -3.32
N ALA A 359 -11.25 4.05 -2.34
CA ALA A 359 -11.29 3.68 -0.94
C ALA A 359 -12.72 3.51 -0.41
N GLU A 360 -13.67 4.37 -0.81
CA GLU A 360 -15.09 4.23 -0.46
C GLU A 360 -15.68 2.92 -0.98
N ILE A 361 -15.42 2.61 -2.27
CA ILE A 361 -15.90 1.35 -2.86
C ILE A 361 -15.35 0.15 -2.08
N LEU A 362 -14.02 0.11 -1.87
CA LEU A 362 -13.37 -0.98 -1.15
C LEU A 362 -13.92 -1.16 0.27
N SER A 363 -14.02 -0.06 1.01
CA SER A 363 -14.49 -0.07 2.41
C SER A 363 -15.88 -0.66 2.52
N CYS A 364 -16.75 -0.39 1.54
CA CYS A 364 -18.08 -0.99 1.47
C CYS A 364 -18.08 -2.52 1.36
N PHE A 365 -16.95 -3.16 1.06
CA PHE A 365 -16.84 -4.63 0.96
C PHE A 365 -15.89 -5.24 2.00
N ASN A 366 -15.61 -4.58 3.12
CA ASN A 366 -14.58 -4.97 4.08
C ASN A 366 -13.20 -5.08 3.43
N ALA A 367 -12.88 -4.20 2.50
CA ALA A 367 -11.57 -4.17 1.87
C ALA A 367 -10.82 -2.89 2.25
N CYS A 368 -9.54 -3.02 2.46
CA CYS A 368 -8.61 -1.90 2.52
C CYS A 368 -7.62 -2.00 1.37
N MET A 369 -7.13 -0.86 0.93
CA MET A 369 -6.04 -0.82 -0.03
C MET A 369 -4.74 -0.46 0.65
N ASP A 370 -3.73 -0.62 -0.09
CA ASP A 370 -2.50 0.13 0.00
C ASP A 370 -2.21 0.68 -1.38
N ALA A 371 -1.32 1.60 -1.48
CA ALA A 371 -1.20 2.24 -2.74
C ALA A 371 0.19 2.17 -3.31
N ASP A 372 0.79 1.02 -3.29
CA ASP A 372 1.86 0.76 -4.21
C ASP A 372 1.32 0.82 -5.62
N ALA A 373 1.40 1.97 -6.20
CA ALA A 373 0.97 2.17 -7.56
C ALA A 373 2.13 2.06 -8.52
N LEU A 374 1.78 1.64 -9.72
CA LEU A 374 2.69 1.70 -10.83
C LEU A 374 3.22 3.13 -11.01
N GLY A 375 4.48 3.24 -11.24
CA GLY A 375 5.12 4.55 -11.42
C GLY A 375 5.68 5.16 -10.17
N LEU A 376 5.43 4.58 -9.02
CA LEU A 376 5.72 5.21 -7.78
C LEU A 376 6.68 4.51 -6.91
N GLY A 377 6.60 3.28 -6.84
CA GLY A 377 7.44 2.56 -5.95
C GLY A 377 7.58 1.12 -6.40
N ALA A 378 8.57 0.84 -7.22
CA ALA A 378 8.90 -0.55 -7.47
C ALA A 378 9.45 -1.17 -6.19
N MET A 379 8.97 -2.35 -5.88
CA MET A 379 9.50 -3.25 -4.87
C MET A 379 9.33 -4.67 -5.36
N ALA A 380 10.42 -5.32 -5.69
CA ALA A 380 10.50 -6.77 -5.81
C ALA A 380 10.74 -7.39 -4.43
N ASN A 381 10.71 -8.71 -4.35
CA ASN A 381 11.08 -9.46 -3.16
C ASN A 381 10.13 -9.39 -1.96
N ALA A 382 8.90 -8.94 -2.11
CA ALA A 382 7.94 -8.96 -1.00
C ALA A 382 7.67 -10.40 -0.53
N SER A 383 7.61 -11.37 -1.46
CA SER A 383 7.51 -12.80 -1.13
C SER A 383 8.77 -13.37 -0.44
N PHE A 384 9.91 -12.74 -0.62
CA PHE A 384 11.14 -13.07 0.09
C PHE A 384 11.15 -12.48 1.50
N TYR A 385 10.88 -11.17 1.60
CA TYR A 385 10.92 -10.45 2.87
C TYR A 385 9.87 -10.93 3.87
N GLN A 386 8.71 -11.43 3.45
CA GLN A 386 7.67 -11.98 4.34
C GLN A 386 8.20 -13.05 5.32
N HIS A 387 9.32 -13.67 5.01
CA HIS A 387 9.95 -14.70 5.85
C HIS A 387 10.92 -14.15 6.90
N TYR A 388 11.11 -12.83 6.95
CA TYR A 388 11.92 -12.23 8.00
C TYR A 388 11.31 -12.51 9.38
N PRO A 389 12.11 -13.03 10.34
CA PRO A 389 11.59 -13.41 11.66
C PRO A 389 11.28 -12.17 12.49
N LEU A 390 9.99 -11.91 12.70
CA LEU A 390 9.54 -10.82 13.57
C LEU A 390 9.53 -11.24 15.04
N ALA A 391 9.89 -10.29 15.92
CA ALA A 391 9.65 -10.42 17.33
C ALA A 391 8.14 -10.38 17.65
N LYS A 392 7.74 -10.93 18.78
CA LYS A 392 6.34 -10.90 19.23
C LYS A 392 5.86 -9.47 19.50
N ARG A 393 6.76 -8.57 19.89
CA ARG A 393 6.46 -7.17 20.20
C ARG A 393 7.66 -6.28 19.87
N TYR A 394 7.37 -5.11 19.32
CA TYR A 394 8.31 -4.03 19.07
C TYR A 394 7.90 -2.81 19.90
N PRO A 395 8.52 -2.57 21.06
CA PRO A 395 8.07 -1.53 21.97
C PRO A 395 8.20 -0.12 21.37
N GLN A 396 7.25 0.74 21.71
CA GLN A 396 7.29 2.18 21.47
C GLN A 396 8.25 2.85 22.47
N ASN A 397 8.58 4.14 22.27
CA ASN A 397 9.08 4.97 23.35
C ASN A 397 8.05 5.04 24.49
N PRO A 398 8.48 5.18 25.76
CA PRO A 398 7.54 5.26 26.88
C PRO A 398 6.53 6.38 26.66
N LYS A 399 5.25 6.05 26.74
CA LYS A 399 4.16 7.02 26.52
C LYS A 399 4.26 8.17 27.50
N PRO A 400 3.95 9.41 27.07
CA PRO A 400 4.01 10.57 27.94
C PRO A 400 3.07 10.45 29.12
N THR A 401 3.61 10.57 30.33
CA THR A 401 2.86 10.69 31.59
C THR A 401 2.69 12.15 31.93
N ARG A 402 1.79 12.46 32.88
CA ARG A 402 1.65 13.84 33.40
C ARG A 402 2.99 14.36 33.95
N ALA A 403 3.78 13.53 34.59
CA ALA A 403 5.12 13.88 35.07
C ALA A 403 6.09 14.20 33.91
N ASN A 404 6.01 13.45 32.81
CA ASN A 404 6.82 13.75 31.61
C ASN A 404 6.41 15.08 30.96
N LEU A 405 5.11 15.39 30.90
CA LEU A 405 4.63 16.68 30.38
C LEU A 405 5.12 17.83 31.25
N ALA A 406 5.08 17.70 32.60
CA ALA A 406 5.62 18.69 33.50
C ALA A 406 7.14 18.86 33.35
N ALA A 407 7.91 17.78 33.23
CA ALA A 407 9.35 17.81 33.00
C ALA A 407 9.73 18.48 31.67
N GLN A 408 8.87 18.41 30.68
CA GLN A 408 9.03 19.11 29.38
C GLN A 408 8.57 20.59 29.43
N GLY A 409 8.09 21.07 30.56
CA GLY A 409 7.56 22.43 30.70
C GLY A 409 6.24 22.67 29.95
N LEU A 410 5.46 21.60 29.74
CA LEU A 410 4.14 21.67 29.12
C LEU A 410 3.03 21.88 30.16
N LEU A 411 3.33 21.59 31.43
CA LEU A 411 2.48 21.90 32.58
C LEU A 411 3.20 22.89 33.51
N ASP A 412 2.43 23.80 34.13
CA ASP A 412 2.91 24.76 35.12
C ASP A 412 3.12 24.10 36.51
N ALA A 413 3.59 24.87 37.47
CA ALA A 413 3.82 24.38 38.85
C ALA A 413 2.54 23.93 39.58
N GLN A 414 1.37 24.32 39.11
CA GLN A 414 0.06 23.92 39.58
C GLN A 414 -0.48 22.69 38.81
N GLY A 415 0.29 22.19 37.83
CA GLY A 415 -0.07 21.07 36.97
C GLY A 415 -1.06 21.43 35.85
N ARG A 416 -1.31 22.69 35.58
CA ARG A 416 -2.18 23.17 34.49
C ARG A 416 -1.37 23.29 33.21
N ILE A 417 -2.04 23.13 32.07
CA ILE A 417 -1.41 23.28 30.75
C ILE A 417 -0.90 24.72 30.58
N VAL A 418 0.37 24.85 30.22
CA VAL A 418 0.94 26.18 29.91
C VAL A 418 0.22 26.75 28.67
N PRO A 419 -0.30 28.01 28.75
CA PRO A 419 -1.09 28.59 27.65
C PRO A 419 -0.20 28.93 26.44
N ARG A 420 -0.07 27.99 25.53
CA ARG A 420 0.70 28.06 24.27
C ARG A 420 -0.06 27.36 23.15
N THR A 421 0.37 27.58 21.93
CA THR A 421 -0.01 26.74 20.79
C THR A 421 0.91 25.54 20.72
N TYR A 422 0.34 24.35 20.66
CA TYR A 422 1.05 23.08 20.53
C TYR A 422 0.87 22.52 19.14
N VAL A 423 1.96 22.10 18.53
CA VAL A 423 2.01 21.58 17.15
C VAL A 423 2.69 20.22 17.13
N ALA A 424 2.12 19.25 16.44
CA ALA A 424 2.78 18.00 16.14
C ALA A 424 2.90 17.76 14.64
N PHE A 425 4.01 17.14 14.24
CA PHE A 425 4.24 16.70 12.86
C PHE A 425 3.83 15.24 12.70
N TYR A 426 2.90 14.99 11.79
CA TYR A 426 2.63 13.68 11.22
C TYR A 426 3.46 13.53 9.94
N VAL A 427 4.44 12.62 9.96
CA VAL A 427 5.29 12.34 8.80
C VAL A 427 4.69 11.18 8.03
N GLY A 428 4.00 11.50 6.95
CA GLY A 428 3.15 10.59 6.19
C GLY A 428 3.81 9.92 5.00
N ASP A 429 3.00 9.11 4.35
CA ASP A 429 3.28 8.30 3.17
C ASP A 429 4.23 7.12 3.40
N TYR A 430 4.39 6.70 4.65
CA TYR A 430 5.04 5.43 5.00
C TYR A 430 4.04 4.30 5.27
N ASP A 431 2.90 4.39 4.69
CA ASP A 431 1.87 3.40 4.52
C ASP A 431 2.07 2.56 3.23
N SER A 432 3.19 2.75 2.56
CA SER A 432 3.70 2.01 1.43
C SER A 432 4.94 1.19 1.77
N ALA A 433 4.96 -0.12 1.47
CA ALA A 433 6.17 -0.90 1.62
C ALA A 433 7.26 -0.44 0.65
N ALA A 434 6.89 -0.05 -0.57
CA ALA A 434 7.85 0.45 -1.55
C ALA A 434 8.52 1.74 -1.10
N TRP A 435 7.79 2.64 -0.42
CA TRP A 435 8.42 3.83 0.15
C TRP A 435 9.27 3.55 1.36
N LEU A 436 8.81 2.72 2.28
CA LEU A 436 9.70 2.26 3.36
C LEU A 436 10.96 1.63 2.79
N TYR A 437 10.80 0.81 1.76
CA TYR A 437 11.90 0.15 1.09
C TYR A 437 12.92 1.12 0.50
N ARG A 438 12.45 2.19 -0.16
CA ARG A 438 13.28 3.16 -0.88
C ARG A 438 13.78 4.30 0.00
N GLU A 439 12.89 4.90 0.80
CA GLU A 439 13.16 6.17 1.48
C GLU A 439 13.69 5.99 2.91
N LEU A 440 13.27 4.95 3.60
CA LEU A 440 13.67 4.71 4.98
C LEU A 440 15.20 4.75 5.22
N PRO A 441 16.05 4.17 4.35
CA PRO A 441 17.50 4.23 4.54
C PRO A 441 18.07 5.65 4.55
N ALA A 442 17.54 6.53 3.73
CA ALA A 442 17.95 7.94 3.66
C ALA A 442 17.45 8.73 4.88
N MET A 443 16.17 8.55 5.23
CA MET A 443 15.55 9.21 6.39
C MET A 443 16.26 8.84 7.71
N TRP A 444 16.62 7.57 7.88
CA TRP A 444 17.31 7.11 9.09
C TRP A 444 18.77 7.54 9.19
N ARG A 445 19.38 7.92 8.08
CA ARG A 445 20.75 8.49 8.03
C ARG A 445 20.79 10.01 8.10
N ASP A 446 19.63 10.68 8.09
CA ASP A 446 19.56 12.14 8.17
C ASP A 446 20.19 12.63 9.49
N PRO A 447 21.13 13.58 9.46
CA PRO A 447 21.87 14.03 10.64
C PRO A 447 21.01 14.77 11.67
N ALA A 448 19.85 15.29 11.29
CA ALA A 448 18.91 15.96 12.20
C ALA A 448 17.94 14.99 12.87
N ARG A 449 17.93 13.70 12.48
CA ARG A 449 17.04 12.72 13.11
C ARG A 449 17.32 12.61 14.61
N GLY A 450 16.28 12.62 15.40
CA GLY A 450 16.36 12.57 16.85
C GLY A 450 16.56 13.94 17.53
N GLN A 451 16.72 15.04 16.80
CA GLN A 451 16.85 16.38 17.38
C GLN A 451 15.50 17.04 17.71
N ILE A 452 14.44 16.68 17.01
CA ILE A 452 13.06 17.11 17.28
C ILE A 452 12.13 15.90 17.30
N PRO A 453 10.97 15.95 17.98
CA PRO A 453 10.01 14.88 17.97
C PRO A 453 9.31 14.78 16.62
N LEU A 454 9.31 13.61 16.00
CA LEU A 454 8.62 13.29 14.77
C LEU A 454 7.71 12.09 14.98
N SER A 455 6.50 12.14 14.40
CA SER A 455 5.54 11.04 14.46
C SER A 455 5.48 10.35 13.08
N TRP A 456 6.19 9.23 12.97
CA TRP A 456 6.31 8.42 11.77
C TRP A 456 5.07 7.55 11.55
N ALA A 457 4.39 7.76 10.44
CA ALA A 457 3.16 7.06 10.11
C ALA A 457 3.42 5.72 9.42
N PHE A 458 4.03 4.78 10.13
CA PHE A 458 4.33 3.45 9.61
C PHE A 458 3.15 2.51 9.88
N ASN A 459 2.45 2.12 8.83
CA ASN A 459 1.33 1.21 8.98
C ASN A 459 1.78 -0.16 9.47
N PRO A 460 1.15 -0.69 10.53
CA PRO A 460 1.62 -1.91 11.19
C PRO A 460 1.50 -3.15 10.30
N ASN A 461 0.62 -3.13 9.38
CA ASN A 461 0.35 -4.18 8.42
C ASN A 461 1.45 -4.36 7.36
N LEU A 462 2.32 -3.38 7.14
CA LEU A 462 3.50 -3.52 6.28
C LEU A 462 4.44 -4.65 6.71
N CYS A 463 4.33 -5.09 7.97
CA CYS A 463 5.09 -6.22 8.51
C CYS A 463 4.92 -7.52 7.72
N GLN A 464 3.95 -7.60 6.84
CA GLN A 464 3.72 -8.84 6.09
C GLN A 464 4.44 -8.89 4.76
N ARG A 465 4.79 -7.75 4.21
CA ARG A 465 5.54 -7.67 2.96
C ARG A 465 6.93 -7.15 3.11
N PHE A 466 7.13 -6.22 4.04
CA PHE A 466 8.42 -5.67 4.34
C PHE A 466 8.71 -5.62 5.86
N PRO A 467 8.61 -6.78 6.54
CA PRO A 467 8.84 -6.87 7.98
C PRO A 467 10.23 -6.40 8.41
N LEU A 468 11.25 -6.64 7.57
CA LEU A 468 12.62 -6.20 7.81
C LEU A 468 12.69 -4.68 7.99
N GLY A 469 12.04 -3.89 7.13
CA GLY A 469 12.08 -2.43 7.20
C GLY A 469 11.49 -1.88 8.49
N LEU A 470 10.29 -2.37 8.87
CA LEU A 470 9.67 -1.95 10.12
C LEU A 470 10.50 -2.34 11.34
N ALA A 471 10.98 -3.58 11.41
CA ALA A 471 11.81 -4.05 12.51
C ALA A 471 13.10 -3.22 12.60
N TRP A 472 13.77 -3.00 11.47
CA TRP A 472 15.00 -2.23 11.37
C TRP A 472 14.81 -0.78 11.87
N ALA A 473 13.70 -0.14 11.52
CA ALA A 473 13.37 1.20 11.97
C ALA A 473 13.14 1.25 13.48
N ARG A 474 12.36 0.30 14.00
CA ARG A 474 12.04 0.21 15.44
C ARG A 474 13.26 -0.05 16.31
N GLU A 475 14.16 -0.92 15.87
CA GLU A 475 15.40 -1.24 16.58
C GLU A 475 16.37 -0.06 16.65
N ARG A 476 16.28 0.86 15.70
CA ARG A 476 17.19 2.01 15.54
C ARG A 476 16.53 3.35 15.88
N ARG A 477 15.38 3.31 16.57
CA ARG A 477 14.67 4.54 16.98
C ARG A 477 15.48 5.35 17.98
N THR A 478 15.32 6.66 17.92
CA THR A 478 15.76 7.60 18.95
C THR A 478 14.62 7.88 19.95
N THR A 479 14.89 8.64 21.00
CA THR A 479 13.86 9.08 21.95
C THR A 479 12.85 10.06 21.34
N ASN A 480 13.15 10.62 20.17
CA ASN A 480 12.29 11.56 19.44
C ASN A 480 11.61 10.91 18.21
N ASP A 481 11.84 9.62 17.97
CA ASP A 481 11.12 8.88 16.93
C ASP A 481 9.87 8.21 17.54
N TRP A 482 8.72 8.77 17.22
CA TRP A 482 7.43 8.24 17.62
C TRP A 482 6.75 7.56 16.44
N PHE A 483 6.14 6.41 16.66
CA PHE A 483 5.46 5.69 15.59
C PHE A 483 3.96 5.70 15.82
N VAL A 484 3.23 6.02 14.77
CA VAL A 484 1.77 6.03 14.75
C VAL A 484 1.28 5.20 13.57
N ALA A 485 0.08 4.67 13.64
CA ALA A 485 -0.54 4.12 12.44
C ALA A 485 -1.05 5.27 11.57
N GLY A 486 -0.88 5.14 10.28
CA GLY A 486 -1.50 6.01 9.28
C GLY A 486 -2.77 5.37 8.71
N ASP A 487 -3.37 5.99 7.73
CA ASP A 487 -4.39 5.45 6.82
C ASP A 487 -5.54 4.66 7.45
N SER A 488 -6.13 5.23 8.47
CA SER A 488 -7.24 4.65 9.22
C SER A 488 -6.86 3.48 10.12
N GLY A 489 -5.59 3.11 10.21
CA GLY A 489 -5.12 2.06 11.08
C GLY A 489 -4.20 1.05 10.41
N ALA A 490 -4.64 -0.21 10.31
CA ALA A 490 -3.88 -1.25 9.66
C ALA A 490 -4.31 -1.44 8.19
N GLY A 491 -4.33 -0.36 7.44
CA GLY A 491 -4.68 -0.31 6.02
C GLY A 491 -5.52 0.92 5.66
N TYR A 492 -5.47 1.33 4.40
CA TYR A 492 -6.19 2.47 3.87
C TYR A 492 -7.64 2.09 3.57
N LEU A 493 -8.56 2.61 4.34
CA LEU A 493 -9.99 2.53 4.08
C LEU A 493 -10.71 3.74 4.68
N ASN A 494 -11.92 4.00 4.23
CA ASN A 494 -12.82 4.95 4.86
C ASN A 494 -13.65 4.23 5.96
N PRO A 495 -13.37 4.44 7.24
CA PRO A 495 -14.05 3.69 8.29
C PRO A 495 -15.53 4.07 8.45
N GLY A 496 -15.96 5.23 7.93
CA GLY A 496 -17.39 5.59 7.85
C GLY A 496 -18.17 4.63 6.95
N ASP A 497 -17.55 4.17 5.86
CA ASP A 497 -18.15 3.21 4.92
C ASP A 497 -18.19 1.76 5.45
N LEU A 498 -17.61 1.50 6.60
CA LEU A 498 -17.83 0.23 7.31
C LEU A 498 -19.16 0.18 8.06
N SER A 499 -19.82 1.31 8.22
CA SER A 499 -21.13 1.43 8.88
C SER A 499 -22.28 1.45 7.88
N PRO A 500 -23.42 0.79 8.17
CA PRO A 500 -24.60 0.91 7.33
C PRO A 500 -25.18 2.35 7.32
N PRO A 501 -25.79 2.78 6.20
CA PRO A 501 -25.93 2.06 4.94
C PRO A 501 -24.63 2.09 4.13
N ARG A 502 -24.20 0.91 3.65
CA ARG A 502 -22.99 0.77 2.85
C ARG A 502 -23.33 0.94 1.37
N ARG A 503 -23.10 2.13 0.87
CA ARG A 503 -23.63 2.64 -0.43
C ARG A 503 -23.39 1.69 -1.62
N PHE A 504 -22.22 1.07 -1.71
CA PHE A 504 -21.85 0.23 -2.86
C PHE A 504 -22.15 -1.25 -2.68
N SER A 505 -22.47 -1.71 -1.47
CA SER A 505 -22.58 -3.13 -1.19
C SER A 505 -23.88 -3.55 -0.51
N GLY A 506 -24.48 -2.68 0.31
CA GLY A 506 -25.60 -3.02 1.17
C GLY A 506 -25.27 -4.05 2.27
N LEU A 507 -23.98 -4.32 2.53
CA LEU A 507 -23.53 -5.32 3.48
C LEU A 507 -23.73 -4.89 4.95
N PRO A 508 -23.73 -5.83 5.91
CA PRO A 508 -23.73 -5.52 7.34
C PRO A 508 -22.48 -4.75 7.77
N SER A 509 -22.49 -4.16 8.98
CA SER A 509 -21.33 -3.44 9.52
C SER A 509 -20.04 -4.26 9.48
N GLY A 510 -18.96 -3.64 9.02
CA GLY A 510 -17.62 -4.20 9.00
C GLY A 510 -16.73 -3.75 10.18
N LEU A 511 -17.25 -2.91 11.10
CA LEU A 511 -16.45 -2.31 12.17
C LEU A 511 -15.81 -3.33 13.10
N ALA A 512 -16.55 -4.37 13.52
CA ALA A 512 -16.00 -5.40 14.39
C ALA A 512 -14.88 -6.21 13.72
N VAL A 513 -15.00 -6.43 12.43
CA VAL A 513 -13.96 -7.13 11.63
C VAL A 513 -12.74 -6.24 11.48
N TRP A 514 -12.92 -4.93 11.31
CA TRP A 514 -11.84 -3.96 11.27
C TRP A 514 -11.08 -3.88 12.60
N GLU A 515 -11.80 -3.81 13.71
CA GLU A 515 -11.19 -3.86 15.04
C GLU A 515 -10.36 -5.12 15.26
N GLN A 516 -10.93 -6.30 14.92
CA GLN A 516 -10.22 -7.58 15.01
C GLN A 516 -8.98 -7.64 14.12
N HIS A 517 -8.99 -6.96 12.98
CA HIS A 517 -7.85 -6.86 12.08
C HIS A 517 -6.75 -5.95 12.66
N CYS A 518 -7.12 -4.79 13.22
CA CYS A 518 -6.16 -3.82 13.75
C CYS A 518 -5.49 -4.28 15.06
N LEU A 519 -6.26 -4.82 15.99
CA LEU A 519 -5.80 -5.14 17.35
C LEU A 519 -4.48 -5.92 17.43
N PRO A 520 -4.30 -7.08 16.76
CA PRO A 520 -3.07 -7.86 16.90
C PRO A 520 -1.85 -7.12 16.32
N LEU A 521 -2.04 -6.33 15.27
CA LEU A 521 -0.98 -5.55 14.65
C LEU A 521 -0.57 -4.38 15.55
N TYR A 522 -1.54 -3.68 16.13
CA TYR A 522 -1.26 -2.61 17.09
C TYR A 522 -0.53 -3.15 18.34
N GLN A 523 -0.92 -4.32 18.83
CA GLN A 523 -0.25 -4.97 19.95
C GLN A 523 1.19 -5.37 19.62
N GLN A 524 1.43 -5.94 18.42
CA GLN A 524 2.78 -6.33 17.99
C GLN A 524 3.70 -5.11 17.86
N TRP A 525 3.19 -4.03 17.29
CA TRP A 525 3.96 -2.81 17.03
C TRP A 525 3.84 -1.76 18.12
N ASP A 526 3.20 -2.10 19.26
CA ASP A 526 2.99 -1.22 20.40
C ASP A 526 2.41 0.14 20.02
N LEU A 527 1.42 0.13 19.14
CA LEU A 527 0.69 1.30 18.69
C LEU A 527 -0.60 1.46 19.50
N THR A 528 -0.99 2.70 19.76
CA THR A 528 -2.24 3.06 20.42
C THR A 528 -2.77 4.40 19.93
N LEU A 529 -2.25 4.85 18.77
CA LEU A 529 -2.63 6.08 18.14
C LEU A 529 -2.71 5.89 16.62
N THR A 530 -3.83 6.34 16.03
CA THR A 530 -4.02 6.42 14.59
C THR A 530 -3.85 7.87 14.15
N GLY A 531 -2.77 8.16 13.43
CA GLY A 531 -2.39 9.52 13.10
C GLY A 531 -3.11 10.11 11.89
N PHE A 532 -3.92 9.32 11.17
CA PHE A 532 -4.56 9.75 9.94
C PHE A 532 -5.78 8.88 9.62
N ILE A 533 -6.99 9.43 9.79
CA ILE A 533 -8.22 8.74 9.38
C ILE A 533 -8.58 9.22 7.98
N ILE A 534 -8.68 8.28 7.06
CA ILE A 534 -9.18 8.55 5.71
C ILE A 534 -10.70 8.74 5.80
N ASP A 535 -11.15 9.95 5.59
CA ASP A 535 -12.57 10.30 5.66
C ASP A 535 -13.08 11.06 4.41
N GLY A 536 -12.19 11.50 3.52
CA GLY A 536 -12.47 12.03 2.18
C GLY A 536 -13.86 12.62 1.98
N ASP A 537 -14.52 12.20 0.91
CA ASP A 537 -15.92 12.53 0.61
C ASP A 537 -16.91 11.52 1.22
N GLY A 538 -16.41 10.45 1.84
CA GLY A 538 -17.21 9.41 2.45
C GLY A 538 -17.91 9.83 3.75
N PRO A 539 -18.71 8.94 4.35
CA PRO A 539 -19.41 9.20 5.61
C PRO A 539 -18.44 9.46 6.75
N GLN A 540 -18.90 10.25 7.73
CA GLN A 540 -18.16 10.42 8.99
C GLN A 540 -18.16 9.13 9.81
N LEU A 541 -17.16 9.01 10.71
CA LEU A 541 -17.19 7.99 11.74
C LEU A 541 -18.46 8.09 12.57
N THR A 542 -19.16 6.97 12.70
CA THR A 542 -20.30 6.85 13.62
C THR A 542 -19.81 6.69 15.07
N ALA A 543 -20.70 6.84 16.04
CA ALA A 543 -20.41 6.53 17.45
C ALA A 543 -19.88 5.09 17.63
N ALA A 544 -20.40 4.12 16.86
CA ALA A 544 -19.88 2.76 16.86
C ALA A 544 -18.47 2.66 16.27
N GLY A 545 -18.17 3.46 15.24
CA GLY A 545 -16.81 3.57 14.68
C GLY A 545 -15.82 4.13 15.71
N LEU A 546 -16.21 5.21 16.41
CA LEU A 546 -15.39 5.78 17.48
C LEU A 546 -15.15 4.80 18.64
N ALA A 547 -16.19 4.04 19.00
CA ALA A 547 -16.05 2.99 20.04
C ALA A 547 -15.04 1.92 19.60
N ALA A 548 -15.07 1.47 18.35
CA ALA A 548 -14.09 0.53 17.82
C ALA A 548 -12.66 1.10 17.89
N TYR A 549 -12.46 2.36 17.48
CA TYR A 549 -11.15 3.00 17.59
C TYR A 549 -10.68 3.18 19.04
N ALA A 550 -11.57 3.47 19.98
CA ALA A 550 -11.21 3.59 21.41
C ALA A 550 -10.60 2.30 21.98
N HIS A 551 -10.90 1.13 21.40
CA HIS A 551 -10.34 -0.15 21.84
C HIS A 551 -8.89 -0.37 21.36
N PHE A 552 -8.54 -0.01 20.13
CA PHE A 552 -7.18 -0.25 19.62
C PHE A 552 -6.33 1.03 19.50
N SER A 553 -6.95 2.21 19.53
CA SER A 553 -6.30 3.51 19.41
C SER A 553 -6.63 4.45 20.59
N PRO A 554 -6.55 4.00 21.87
CA PRO A 554 -7.04 4.76 23.02
C PRO A 554 -6.26 6.04 23.30
N ASP A 555 -5.06 6.22 22.76
CA ASP A 555 -4.29 7.46 22.90
C ASP A 555 -4.66 8.52 21.88
N GLY A 556 -5.52 8.17 20.92
CA GLY A 556 -6.17 9.15 20.05
C GLY A 556 -6.22 8.81 18.58
N ILE A 557 -7.00 9.60 17.88
CA ILE A 557 -7.13 9.57 16.42
C ILE A 557 -7.05 10.97 15.83
N VAL A 558 -6.58 11.09 14.59
CA VAL A 558 -6.56 12.33 13.82
C VAL A 558 -7.32 12.13 12.52
N ALA A 559 -8.33 12.95 12.26
CA ALA A 559 -9.11 12.91 11.02
C ALA A 559 -8.48 13.79 9.94
N TYR A 560 -8.63 13.40 8.68
CA TYR A 560 -8.03 14.16 7.59
C TYR A 560 -8.92 15.30 7.10
N GLN A 561 -10.15 15.04 6.70
CA GLN A 561 -11.02 16.04 6.10
C GLN A 561 -12.08 16.57 7.06
N LYS A 562 -12.58 15.74 7.94
CA LYS A 562 -13.65 16.14 8.88
C LYS A 562 -13.06 16.94 10.05
N LYS A 563 -13.63 18.10 10.28
CA LYS A 563 -13.10 19.07 11.25
C LYS A 563 -13.88 19.00 12.56
N TYR A 564 -13.67 17.94 13.31
CA TYR A 564 -14.21 17.81 14.66
C TYR A 564 -13.11 17.45 15.64
N GLU A 565 -13.21 17.96 16.85
CA GLU A 565 -12.24 17.74 17.92
C GLU A 565 -12.95 17.46 19.24
N GLY A 566 -12.29 16.80 20.16
CA GLY A 566 -12.81 16.47 21.48
C GLY A 566 -12.26 15.19 22.05
N VAL A 567 -12.98 14.60 23.01
CA VAL A 567 -12.63 13.35 23.69
C VAL A 567 -13.84 12.41 23.68
N TYR A 568 -13.68 11.21 23.13
CA TYR A 568 -14.68 10.15 23.14
C TYR A 568 -14.25 9.02 24.07
N GLN A 569 -14.96 8.81 25.18
CA GLN A 569 -14.63 7.79 26.18
C GLN A 569 -13.15 7.78 26.61
N GLY A 570 -12.55 8.97 26.75
CA GLY A 570 -11.15 9.14 27.09
C GLY A 570 -10.18 9.10 25.90
N MET A 571 -10.62 8.76 24.69
CA MET A 571 -9.82 8.85 23.46
C MET A 571 -9.91 10.26 22.89
N PRO A 572 -8.81 11.02 22.83
CA PRO A 572 -8.79 12.35 22.20
C PRO A 572 -8.88 12.25 20.68
N TYR A 573 -9.50 13.25 20.09
CA TYR A 573 -9.69 13.34 18.66
C TYR A 573 -9.39 14.76 18.15
N LEU A 574 -8.59 14.87 17.09
CA LEU A 574 -8.26 16.13 16.43
C LEU A 574 -8.41 16.04 14.91
N PRO A 575 -8.71 17.17 14.23
CA PRO A 575 -8.57 17.23 12.78
C PRO A 575 -7.11 17.44 12.38
N MET A 576 -6.72 16.90 11.23
CA MET A 576 -5.52 17.29 10.51
C MET A 576 -5.69 18.74 10.03
N ARG A 577 -4.77 19.64 10.39
CA ARG A 577 -4.94 21.07 10.10
C ARG A 577 -4.63 21.40 8.66
N ALA A 578 -3.49 20.97 8.17
CA ALA A 578 -3.03 21.19 6.80
C ALA A 578 -1.83 20.30 6.45
N ASP A 579 -1.58 20.17 5.17
CA ASP A 579 -0.33 19.64 4.65
C ASP A 579 0.72 20.75 4.61
N LEU A 580 1.94 20.43 5.05
CA LEU A 580 3.10 21.30 4.97
C LEU A 580 3.98 20.92 3.80
N ASP A 581 4.30 21.90 2.98
CA ASP A 581 5.13 21.69 1.80
C ASP A 581 6.03 22.90 1.53
N GLY A 582 6.81 22.84 0.45
CA GLY A 582 7.74 23.88 0.05
C GLY A 582 9.00 23.96 0.91
N THR A 583 9.55 25.16 1.03
CA THR A 583 10.72 25.43 1.87
C THR A 583 10.36 25.43 3.36
N PRO A 584 11.30 25.18 4.27
CA PRO A 584 11.05 25.27 5.71
C PRO A 584 10.45 26.60 6.17
N VAL A 585 10.86 27.72 5.54
CA VAL A 585 10.34 29.05 5.86
C VAL A 585 8.88 29.21 5.41
N GLU A 586 8.51 28.66 4.25
CA GLU A 586 7.12 28.66 3.78
C GLU A 586 6.24 27.79 4.69
N ALA A 587 6.71 26.62 5.09
CA ALA A 587 6.01 25.76 6.03
C ALA A 587 5.84 26.42 7.41
N ALA A 588 6.88 27.08 7.94
CA ALA A 588 6.79 27.82 9.20
C ALA A 588 5.78 28.97 9.12
N ARG A 589 5.74 29.68 7.99
CA ARG A 589 4.73 30.73 7.74
C ARG A 589 3.32 30.12 7.71
N ALA A 590 3.12 29.01 7.03
CA ALA A 590 1.84 28.31 6.98
C ALA A 590 1.38 27.88 8.39
N ILE A 591 2.27 27.32 9.21
CA ILE A 591 1.97 27.00 10.61
C ILE A 591 1.47 28.23 11.36
N ARG A 592 2.19 29.34 11.30
CA ARG A 592 1.80 30.60 11.98
C ARG A 592 0.45 31.13 11.51
N GLU A 593 0.19 31.06 10.22
CA GLU A 593 -1.09 31.51 9.64
C GLU A 593 -2.25 30.63 10.09
N GLN A 594 -2.05 29.32 10.09
CA GLN A 594 -3.06 28.35 10.46
C GLN A 594 -3.33 28.26 11.97
N THR A 595 -2.41 28.76 12.80
CA THR A 595 -2.51 28.75 14.28
C THR A 595 -2.85 30.11 14.87
N ARG A 596 -3.33 31.08 14.10
CA ARG A 596 -3.71 32.44 14.57
C ARG A 596 -4.96 32.47 15.45
N ASP A 597 -5.78 31.44 15.37
CA ASP A 597 -7.01 31.36 16.14
C ASP A 597 -6.69 31.02 17.60
N ALA A 598 -6.87 32.03 18.47
CA ALA A 598 -6.59 31.92 19.90
C ALA A 598 -7.57 30.98 20.65
N SER A 599 -8.65 30.55 20.02
CA SER A 599 -9.61 29.60 20.61
C SER A 599 -9.14 28.16 20.55
N HIS A 600 -8.16 27.87 19.68
CA HIS A 600 -7.58 26.54 19.52
C HIS A 600 -6.12 26.54 19.97
N HIS A 601 -5.71 25.47 20.63
CA HIS A 601 -4.36 25.36 21.19
C HIS A 601 -3.57 24.17 20.63
N PHE A 602 -4.23 23.22 19.95
CA PHE A 602 -3.65 21.96 19.56
C PHE A 602 -3.80 21.73 18.05
N TYR A 603 -2.68 21.51 17.35
CA TYR A 603 -2.68 21.38 15.90
C TYR A 603 -1.80 20.24 15.43
N VAL A 604 -2.31 19.48 14.47
CA VAL A 604 -1.56 18.44 13.76
C VAL A 604 -1.35 18.88 12.33
N PHE A 605 -0.11 18.83 11.88
CA PHE A 605 0.26 19.10 10.49
C PHE A 605 0.85 17.85 9.85
N ARG A 606 0.43 17.55 8.62
CA ARG A 606 1.00 16.48 7.82
C ARG A 606 2.17 17.02 6.99
N SER A 607 3.18 16.20 6.83
CA SER A 607 4.25 16.39 5.85
C SER A 607 4.49 15.06 5.13
N ILE A 608 4.61 15.15 3.81
CA ILE A 608 4.78 13.97 2.96
C ILE A 608 6.26 13.78 2.68
N LEU A 609 6.85 12.68 3.16
CA LEU A 609 8.23 12.25 2.89
C LEU A 609 9.31 13.33 3.11
N LYS A 610 9.03 14.31 3.98
CA LYS A 610 10.03 15.34 4.32
C LYS A 610 11.07 14.78 5.28
N THR A 611 12.32 15.20 5.08
CA THR A 611 13.44 14.72 5.88
C THR A 611 13.44 15.29 7.31
N PRO A 612 14.07 14.63 8.28
CA PRO A 612 14.30 15.20 9.62
C PRO A 612 14.98 16.57 9.57
N SER A 613 15.95 16.77 8.69
CA SER A 613 16.61 18.08 8.49
C SER A 613 15.63 19.17 8.05
N TRP A 614 14.67 18.84 7.19
CA TRP A 614 13.61 19.78 6.78
C TRP A 614 12.73 20.16 7.97
N HIS A 615 12.30 19.20 8.78
CA HIS A 615 11.47 19.44 9.96
C HIS A 615 12.20 20.26 11.03
N LEU A 616 13.49 19.99 11.26
CA LEU A 616 14.31 20.77 12.17
C LEU A 616 14.39 22.24 11.72
N ALA A 617 14.58 22.48 10.42
CA ALA A 617 14.60 23.83 9.87
C ALA A 617 13.23 24.53 9.96
N VAL A 618 12.11 23.80 9.82
CA VAL A 618 10.76 24.32 10.06
C VAL A 618 10.59 24.74 11.53
N GLU A 619 10.97 23.88 12.48
CA GLU A 619 10.89 24.18 13.92
C GLU A 619 11.72 25.41 14.29
N GLN A 620 12.94 25.52 13.76
CA GLN A 620 13.80 26.69 13.95
C GLN A 620 13.16 27.96 13.42
N ALA A 621 12.61 27.96 12.22
CA ALA A 621 11.95 29.10 11.62
C ALA A 621 10.64 29.50 12.38
N VAL A 622 9.91 28.54 12.91
CA VAL A 622 8.76 28.78 13.80
C VAL A 622 9.24 29.46 15.08
N ARG A 623 10.28 28.95 15.72
CA ARG A 623 10.83 29.51 16.97
C ARG A 623 11.40 30.92 16.77
N GLU A 624 12.11 31.19 15.67
CA GLU A 624 12.62 32.49 15.33
C GLU A 624 11.50 33.54 15.16
N SER A 625 10.38 33.12 14.62
CA SER A 625 9.29 34.04 14.27
C SER A 625 8.15 34.13 15.31
N ALA A 626 8.01 33.18 16.21
CA ALA A 626 6.94 33.09 17.21
C ALA A 626 7.46 32.87 18.65
N GLY A 627 8.76 32.64 18.82
CA GLY A 627 9.36 32.35 20.13
C GLY A 627 8.73 31.14 20.79
N ASP A 628 8.47 31.23 22.07
CA ASP A 628 7.85 30.17 22.87
C ASP A 628 6.31 30.12 22.76
N ALA A 629 5.70 30.96 21.95
CA ALA A 629 4.24 30.94 21.76
C ALA A 629 3.76 29.69 21.02
N ILE A 630 4.61 29.12 20.18
CA ILE A 630 4.34 27.84 19.48
C ILE A 630 5.37 26.81 19.91
N LYS A 631 4.90 25.66 20.38
CA LYS A 631 5.74 24.54 20.84
C LYS A 631 5.51 23.30 20.01
N VAL A 632 6.57 22.79 19.41
CA VAL A 632 6.54 21.49 18.72
C VAL A 632 6.67 20.35 19.75
N VAL A 633 5.78 19.37 19.67
CA VAL A 633 5.74 18.15 20.51
C VAL A 633 5.46 16.92 19.65
N ASP A 634 5.67 15.73 20.18
CA ASP A 634 5.22 14.52 19.54
C ASP A 634 3.68 14.37 19.60
N LEU A 635 3.11 13.53 18.73
CA LEU A 635 1.67 13.37 18.62
C LEU A 635 1.04 12.70 19.86
N TYR A 636 1.75 11.82 20.56
CA TYR A 636 1.29 11.24 21.82
C TYR A 636 1.20 12.29 22.94
N SER A 637 2.22 13.17 23.05
CA SER A 637 2.20 14.30 23.96
C SER A 637 1.08 15.28 23.63
N LEU A 638 0.89 15.60 22.33
CA LEU A 638 -0.17 16.50 21.89
C LEU A 638 -1.56 15.98 22.28
N LEU A 639 -1.89 14.75 21.93
CA LEU A 639 -3.20 14.16 22.22
C LEU A 639 -3.40 13.91 23.72
N ARG A 640 -2.33 13.67 24.45
CA ARG A 640 -2.40 13.64 25.91
C ARG A 640 -2.76 15.02 26.48
N LEU A 641 -2.19 16.12 25.98
CA LEU A 641 -2.56 17.48 26.37
C LEU A 641 -4.03 17.78 26.04
N VAL A 642 -4.54 17.36 24.89
CA VAL A 642 -5.97 17.50 24.54
C VAL A 642 -6.85 16.82 25.61
N ARG A 643 -6.52 15.59 25.99
CA ARG A 643 -7.25 14.87 27.05
C ARG A 643 -7.23 15.59 28.39
N GLU A 644 -6.07 16.12 28.81
CA GLU A 644 -5.93 16.88 30.06
C GLU A 644 -6.73 18.18 29.99
N TYR A 645 -6.68 18.92 28.85
CA TYR A 645 -7.40 20.16 28.63
C TYR A 645 -8.93 20.00 28.76
N GLU A 646 -9.49 18.99 28.12
CA GLU A 646 -10.92 18.69 28.22
C GLU A 646 -11.34 18.31 29.65
N THR A 647 -10.46 17.66 30.39
CA THR A 647 -10.70 17.33 31.81
C THR A 647 -10.66 18.57 32.69
N GLU A 648 -9.75 19.52 32.44
CA GLU A 648 -9.59 20.77 33.22
C GLU A 648 -10.73 21.76 32.96
N THR A 649 -11.24 21.83 31.72
CA THR A 649 -12.24 22.83 31.33
C THR A 649 -13.68 22.43 31.67
N ASN A 650 -13.92 21.17 32.11
CA ASN A 650 -15.27 20.61 32.30
C ASN A 650 -16.22 20.90 31.10
N ALA A 651 -15.66 21.05 29.91
CA ALA A 651 -16.44 21.28 28.71
C ALA A 651 -17.31 20.05 28.44
N PRO A 652 -18.66 20.19 28.37
CA PRO A 652 -19.49 19.09 27.92
C PRO A 652 -19.02 18.72 26.53
N ALA A 653 -18.76 17.45 26.32
CA ALA A 653 -18.26 16.93 25.05
C ALA A 653 -19.08 17.53 23.90
N SER A 654 -18.49 18.44 23.15
CA SER A 654 -19.09 19.10 21.97
C SER A 654 -19.43 18.08 20.86
N TRP A 655 -18.99 16.88 21.02
CA TRP A 655 -19.14 15.68 20.23
C TRP A 655 -20.58 15.25 19.96
N ASN A 656 -21.44 15.29 20.99
CA ASN A 656 -22.84 14.86 20.82
C ASN A 656 -23.65 15.81 19.92
N ARG A 657 -23.18 17.03 19.68
CA ARG A 657 -23.90 17.99 18.82
C ARG A 657 -23.57 17.88 17.33
N SER A 658 -22.41 17.35 16.96
CA SER A 658 -22.01 17.21 15.55
C SER A 658 -22.36 15.87 14.94
N LEU A 659 -22.76 14.88 15.74
CA LEU A 659 -23.19 13.56 15.25
C LEU A 659 -24.71 13.41 15.15
N GLU A 660 -25.51 14.39 15.64
CA GLU A 660 -26.98 14.37 15.58
C GLU A 660 -27.57 15.16 14.40
N HIS A 661 -26.73 15.71 13.49
CA HIS A 661 -27.23 16.45 12.31
C HIS A 661 -26.78 15.84 10.99
#